data_c62d55b032b271954ca60313eedf08be
#
_entry.id   c62d55b032b271954ca60313eedf08be
#
_cell.length_a   1.000
_cell.length_b   1.000
_cell.length_c   1.000
_cell.angle_alpha   90.00
_cell.angle_beta   90.00
_cell.angle_gamma   90.00
#
_symmetry.space_group_name_H-M   'P 1'
#
loop_
_entity.id
_entity.type
_entity.pdbx_description
1 polymer ?
#
loop_
_entity_poly.entity_id
_entity_poly.type
_entity_poly.pdbx_seq_one_letter_code
_entity_poly.pdbx_strand_id
1 'polypeptide(L)'
;MTRLATIPGVCPASTSGSAAPRARSRVRRLAVLARSWQGQNARGARSASGAHKVKVPLPSEGPLAPPPDVVDAVDAWPWRGGLEPCGDHDLASVEVEGTIPRDLSGSFYRVGPGRIRVGKDRYAHWFDGDGMIFGAELDGSSNTARAACKMVRTPRLAKQERAGDDAGVAVRGAWTQARSNLANLFNFPTNPANTSPLFHAGKLLVLCEGGAPIEVDPLSLETVGERVFGPNLPMGFSAHAKKDARDGRLYTWGLCKPPAVGFQVAKLAADGRVEKVVSLPLDTPEFTLIHDCAMSDRFLAFVVPPWKLRLDKVAGALSGATSFGHSFDWRDDLGTYLVIIEKATMAVVHQGTIPAMSTYHFAGAYEEVAEVPASRGDRGGSRDEHDDPFEFCGYTGFGDAECADDDAPDVGNRKEANGEKDAEDEPRTRELLHILVNRLNGDRRALEANFSSMYDSVWDPAGYNTLCDYVVDLGTGALLSSEALVPTGDAAWGGKGDVDDGQLPMEFPVTAPGARFRKPRFVYTLGFTGGGAGYFDSVQKLDAGACKWRDGVRVCQRSGAHKTRVMPPGVFPSEVEFVPKKAGEVSEEEEDDGYLLYLEYDSRVHRSSLVILDAADIEGKELARVKMPYHVPHTFHGTFKRAGEGAR
;
A
#
# COMPACT_ATOMS: atom_id res chain seq x y z
N MET A 1 -49.61 -15.93 11.79
CA MET A 1 -50.54 -16.16 10.64
C MET A 1 -50.06 -15.25 9.52
N THR A 2 -49.50 -15.81 8.47
CA THR A 2 -49.79 -15.49 7.08
C THR A 2 -48.62 -15.89 6.17
N ARG A 3 -48.86 -17.00 5.54
CA ARG A 3 -48.47 -17.52 4.20
C ARG A 3 -47.03 -17.32 3.67
N LEU A 4 -46.34 -18.44 3.66
CA LEU A 4 -45.26 -18.82 2.74
C LEU A 4 -45.81 -19.00 1.32
N ALA A 5 -45.13 -18.42 0.32
CA ALA A 5 -45.34 -18.71 -1.09
C ALA A 5 -44.28 -19.70 -1.58
N THR A 6 -44.76 -20.74 -2.19
CA THR A 6 -44.04 -21.88 -2.78
C THR A 6 -43.40 -21.53 -4.13
N ILE A 7 -42.19 -22.00 -4.36
CA ILE A 7 -41.50 -22.01 -5.67
C ILE A 7 -41.51 -23.46 -6.22
N PRO A 8 -41.82 -23.71 -7.49
CA PRO A 8 -41.86 -25.04 -8.08
C PRO A 8 -40.57 -25.43 -8.82
N GLY A 9 -40.18 -26.65 -8.65
CA GLY A 9 -39.79 -27.58 -9.69
C GLY A 9 -38.32 -27.55 -10.18
N VAL A 10 -37.53 -28.48 -9.64
CA VAL A 10 -36.27 -28.95 -10.26
C VAL A 10 -36.48 -30.34 -10.79
N CYS A 11 -36.21 -30.57 -12.09
CA CYS A 11 -36.09 -31.90 -12.70
C CYS A 11 -34.62 -32.38 -12.69
N PRO A 12 -34.34 -33.68 -12.52
CA PRO A 12 -32.98 -34.18 -12.40
C PRO A 12 -32.39 -34.56 -13.77
N ALA A 13 -31.09 -34.30 -13.94
CA ALA A 13 -30.33 -34.80 -15.07
C ALA A 13 -29.23 -35.76 -14.61
N SER A 14 -29.05 -36.76 -15.40
CA SER A 14 -28.40 -38.04 -15.31
C SER A 14 -26.87 -38.00 -15.14
N THR A 15 -26.40 -39.04 -14.48
CA THR A 15 -25.02 -39.50 -14.27
C THR A 15 -24.28 -39.85 -15.54
N SER A 16 -23.03 -39.42 -15.69
CA SER A 16 -21.95 -40.17 -16.33
C SER A 16 -20.61 -39.83 -15.70
N GLY A 17 -19.93 -40.81 -15.17
CA GLY A 17 -18.68 -40.69 -14.46
C GLY A 17 -17.47 -40.54 -15.38
N SER A 18 -16.48 -39.77 -14.90
CA SER A 18 -15.09 -40.04 -15.25
C SER A 18 -14.19 -39.61 -14.10
N ALA A 19 -13.20 -40.48 -13.81
CA ALA A 19 -12.37 -40.42 -12.62
C ALA A 19 -11.35 -39.28 -12.66
N ALA A 20 -11.22 -38.58 -11.54
CA ALA A 20 -10.17 -37.58 -11.29
C ALA A 20 -8.84 -38.24 -10.90
N PRO A 21 -7.69 -37.79 -11.39
CA PRO A 21 -6.38 -38.25 -10.92
C PRO A 21 -5.98 -37.51 -9.62
N ARG A 22 -5.36 -38.28 -8.76
CA ARG A 22 -5.01 -37.96 -7.36
C ARG A 22 -4.09 -36.74 -7.18
N ALA A 23 -4.49 -35.85 -6.29
CA ALA A 23 -3.81 -34.63 -5.85
C ALA A 23 -2.51 -34.82 -5.00
N ARG A 24 -1.83 -35.98 -5.08
CA ARG A 24 -0.64 -36.28 -4.23
C ARG A 24 0.71 -35.87 -4.82
N SER A 25 0.79 -35.40 -6.06
CA SER A 25 2.08 -35.07 -6.69
C SER A 25 2.49 -33.58 -6.60
N ARG A 26 1.58 -32.66 -6.23
CA ARG A 26 1.86 -31.21 -6.23
C ARG A 26 2.57 -30.70 -4.97
N VAL A 27 2.32 -31.30 -3.81
CA VAL A 27 2.97 -30.88 -2.54
C VAL A 27 4.47 -31.18 -2.52
N ARG A 28 4.95 -32.23 -3.24
CA ARG A 28 6.38 -32.54 -3.30
C ARG A 28 7.22 -31.56 -4.15
N ARG A 29 6.62 -30.87 -5.13
CA ARG A 29 7.38 -29.90 -5.97
C ARG A 29 7.62 -28.58 -5.26
N LEU A 30 6.72 -28.13 -4.41
CA LEU A 30 6.89 -26.90 -3.60
C LEU A 30 8.01 -27.04 -2.56
N ALA A 31 8.11 -28.21 -1.93
CA ALA A 31 9.19 -28.50 -0.98
C ALA A 31 10.58 -28.61 -1.65
N VAL A 32 10.63 -28.92 -2.95
CA VAL A 32 11.90 -29.01 -3.69
C VAL A 32 12.40 -27.63 -4.11
N LEU A 33 11.52 -26.70 -4.47
CA LEU A 33 11.92 -25.33 -4.82
C LEU A 33 12.39 -24.54 -3.59
N ALA A 34 11.70 -24.68 -2.46
CA ALA A 34 12.15 -24.08 -1.20
C ALA A 34 13.52 -24.61 -0.74
N ARG A 35 13.78 -25.91 -0.95
CA ARG A 35 15.08 -26.52 -0.62
C ARG A 35 16.19 -26.12 -1.59
N SER A 36 15.90 -25.88 -2.87
CA SER A 36 16.92 -25.44 -3.85
C SER A 36 17.37 -24.01 -3.58
N TRP A 37 16.48 -23.14 -3.13
CA TRP A 37 16.81 -21.75 -2.77
C TRP A 37 17.62 -21.68 -1.48
N GLN A 38 17.27 -22.45 -0.44
CA GLN A 38 18.08 -22.57 0.79
C GLN A 38 19.49 -23.12 0.49
N GLY A 39 19.61 -24.00 -0.52
CA GLY A 39 20.91 -24.56 -0.92
C GLY A 39 21.82 -23.60 -1.68
N GLN A 40 21.27 -22.62 -2.39
CA GLN A 40 22.04 -21.64 -3.15
C GLN A 40 22.58 -20.51 -2.25
N ASN A 41 21.77 -20.01 -1.32
CA ASN A 41 22.22 -19.00 -0.35
C ASN A 41 23.25 -19.56 0.65
N ALA A 42 23.13 -20.83 1.03
CA ALA A 42 24.15 -21.47 1.88
C ALA A 42 25.49 -21.70 1.18
N ARG A 43 25.52 -21.73 -0.17
CA ARG A 43 26.78 -21.88 -0.94
C ARG A 43 27.47 -20.53 -1.21
N GLY A 44 26.74 -19.44 -1.32
CA GLY A 44 27.31 -18.08 -1.44
C GLY A 44 28.00 -17.62 -0.15
N ALA A 45 27.48 -17.99 1.01
CA ALA A 45 28.05 -17.63 2.31
C ALA A 45 29.36 -18.35 2.68
N ARG A 46 29.79 -19.35 1.88
CA ARG A 46 31.02 -20.12 2.20
C ARG A 46 32.32 -19.57 1.60
N SER A 47 32.32 -18.51 0.81
CA SER A 47 33.51 -17.94 0.23
C SER A 47 34.09 -16.71 0.94
N ALA A 48 33.45 -16.22 2.02
CA ALA A 48 34.00 -15.20 2.90
C ALA A 48 34.64 -15.88 4.11
N SER A 49 35.92 -16.18 3.99
CA SER A 49 36.75 -16.71 5.08
C SER A 49 36.89 -15.66 6.18
N GLY A 50 36.42 -15.98 7.40
CA GLY A 50 36.87 -15.28 8.61
C GLY A 50 35.82 -14.57 9.45
N ALA A 51 34.53 -14.77 9.20
CA ALA A 51 33.54 -14.30 10.15
C ALA A 51 33.56 -15.17 11.42
N HIS A 52 34.22 -14.69 12.46
CA HIS A 52 33.98 -15.18 13.80
C HIS A 52 32.46 -15.11 14.06
N LYS A 53 31.86 -16.25 14.45
CA LYS A 53 30.52 -16.28 15.06
C LYS A 53 30.60 -15.46 16.34
N VAL A 54 30.34 -14.16 16.26
CA VAL A 54 30.12 -13.33 17.42
C VAL A 54 28.78 -13.77 17.97
N LYS A 55 28.78 -14.56 19.05
CA LYS A 55 27.60 -14.70 19.89
C LYS A 55 27.32 -13.31 20.44
N VAL A 56 26.34 -12.63 19.87
CA VAL A 56 25.84 -11.38 20.44
C VAL A 56 25.23 -11.75 21.78
N PRO A 57 25.74 -11.24 22.93
CA PRO A 57 25.07 -11.46 24.21
C PRO A 57 23.69 -10.81 24.11
N LEU A 58 22.63 -11.59 24.19
CA LEU A 58 21.31 -11.04 24.48
C LEU A 58 21.42 -10.31 25.83
N PRO A 59 20.79 -9.11 25.97
CA PRO A 59 20.79 -8.42 27.24
C PRO A 59 20.24 -9.36 28.30
N SER A 60 21.11 -9.82 29.21
CA SER A 60 20.69 -10.52 30.40
C SER A 60 19.93 -9.52 31.27
N GLU A 61 18.68 -9.87 31.61
CA GLU A 61 17.89 -9.19 32.61
C GLU A 61 17.29 -7.83 32.21
N GLY A 62 16.36 -7.86 31.24
CA GLY A 62 15.29 -6.88 31.10
C GLY A 62 13.94 -7.61 31.14
N PRO A 63 12.81 -6.96 31.44
CA PRO A 63 11.53 -7.64 31.63
C PRO A 63 10.97 -8.37 30.41
N LEU A 64 11.69 -8.43 29.31
CA LEU A 64 11.28 -9.05 28.04
C LEU A 64 12.48 -9.69 27.33
N ALA A 65 13.06 -10.74 27.89
CA ALA A 65 13.86 -11.64 27.07
C ALA A 65 12.95 -12.26 26.01
N PRO A 66 13.33 -12.24 24.71
CA PRO A 66 12.52 -12.88 23.68
C PRO A 66 12.33 -14.37 24.02
N PRO A 67 11.14 -14.95 23.73
CA PRO A 67 10.92 -16.39 23.91
C PRO A 67 12.00 -17.20 23.19
N PRO A 68 12.36 -18.41 23.66
CA PRO A 68 13.42 -19.23 23.08
C PRO A 68 13.24 -19.52 21.58
N ASP A 69 12.00 -19.64 21.11
CA ASP A 69 11.64 -19.81 19.71
C ASP A 69 11.89 -18.56 18.85
N VAL A 70 11.95 -17.37 19.46
CA VAL A 70 12.34 -16.13 18.78
C VAL A 70 13.85 -16.06 18.60
N VAL A 71 14.63 -16.59 19.54
CA VAL A 71 16.10 -16.64 19.40
C VAL A 71 16.51 -17.51 18.22
N ASP A 72 15.86 -18.68 18.04
CA ASP A 72 16.09 -19.53 16.88
C ASP A 72 15.59 -18.87 15.58
N ALA A 73 14.51 -18.08 15.64
CA ALA A 73 13.99 -17.32 14.51
C ALA A 73 14.87 -16.11 14.16
N VAL A 74 15.51 -15.46 15.13
CA VAL A 74 16.45 -14.35 14.90
C VAL A 74 17.68 -14.81 14.11
N ASP A 75 18.19 -16.01 14.36
CA ASP A 75 19.31 -16.56 13.63
C ASP A 75 18.95 -16.90 12.16
N ALA A 76 17.71 -17.34 11.90
CA ALA A 76 17.22 -17.69 10.56
C ALA A 76 16.62 -16.48 9.81
N TRP A 77 15.91 -15.61 10.55
CA TRP A 77 15.13 -14.48 10.04
C TRP A 77 15.22 -13.30 11.02
N PRO A 78 16.32 -12.55 11.02
CA PRO A 78 16.59 -11.55 12.05
C PRO A 78 15.52 -10.46 12.20
N TRP A 79 14.78 -10.14 11.13
CA TRP A 79 13.66 -9.18 11.17
C TRP A 79 12.47 -9.64 12.04
N ARG A 80 12.28 -10.95 12.23
CA ARG A 80 11.14 -11.48 13.01
C ARG A 80 11.16 -11.06 14.47
N GLY A 81 12.32 -10.75 15.04
CA GLY A 81 12.40 -10.16 16.38
C GLY A 81 11.65 -8.82 16.49
N GLY A 82 11.56 -8.07 15.41
CA GLY A 82 10.77 -6.85 15.33
C GLY A 82 9.25 -7.06 15.26
N LEU A 83 8.75 -8.31 15.28
CA LEU A 83 7.33 -8.62 15.38
C LEU A 83 6.91 -8.94 16.83
N GLU A 84 7.84 -9.07 17.76
CA GLU A 84 7.52 -9.37 19.16
C GLU A 84 6.93 -8.14 19.85
N PRO A 85 6.04 -8.33 20.85
CA PRO A 85 5.46 -7.21 21.58
C PRO A 85 6.48 -6.50 22.47
N CYS A 86 6.43 -5.17 22.53
CA CYS A 86 7.33 -4.39 23.37
C CYS A 86 6.73 -3.95 24.70
N GLY A 87 5.45 -4.11 24.94
CA GLY A 87 4.76 -3.55 26.11
C GLY A 87 4.53 -2.04 26.02
N ASP A 88 3.92 -1.48 27.07
CA ASP A 88 3.66 -0.05 27.18
C ASP A 88 4.87 0.68 27.79
N HIS A 89 5.27 1.79 27.18
CA HIS A 89 6.31 2.69 27.67
C HIS A 89 5.76 4.12 27.74
N ASP A 90 5.84 4.73 28.92
CA ASP A 90 5.44 6.10 29.14
C ASP A 90 6.43 7.09 28.50
N LEU A 91 5.96 8.31 28.26
CA LEU A 91 6.76 9.37 27.68
C LEU A 91 7.98 9.69 28.54
N ALA A 92 9.16 9.36 28.08
CA ALA A 92 10.41 9.55 28.79
C ALA A 92 11.50 10.13 27.88
N SER A 93 12.47 10.82 28.47
CA SER A 93 13.66 11.29 27.77
C SER A 93 14.47 10.12 27.25
N VAL A 94 14.96 10.23 26.03
CA VAL A 94 15.77 9.23 25.34
C VAL A 94 17.08 9.82 24.84
N GLU A 95 18.08 8.96 24.64
CA GLU A 95 19.41 9.38 24.18
C GLU A 95 19.35 9.89 22.74
N VAL A 96 20.02 11.00 22.47
CA VAL A 96 20.20 11.57 21.12
C VAL A 96 21.68 11.50 20.78
N GLU A 97 22.02 10.77 19.72
CA GLU A 97 23.33 10.75 19.10
C GLU A 97 23.31 11.68 17.87
N GLY A 98 24.32 12.54 17.71
CA GLY A 98 24.34 13.55 16.66
C GLY A 98 23.59 14.82 17.05
N THR A 99 23.04 15.52 16.07
CA THR A 99 22.36 16.80 16.31
C THR A 99 21.03 16.85 15.55
N ILE A 100 19.93 16.92 16.28
CA ILE A 100 18.62 17.22 15.68
C ILE A 100 18.69 18.60 15.06
N PRO A 101 18.35 18.78 13.78
CA PRO A 101 18.33 20.09 13.14
C PRO A 101 17.51 21.11 13.94
N ARG A 102 18.00 22.35 14.08
CA ARG A 102 17.38 23.36 14.95
C ARG A 102 15.94 23.74 14.57
N ASP A 103 15.62 23.61 13.28
CA ASP A 103 14.31 23.89 12.70
C ASP A 103 13.38 22.66 12.70
N LEU A 104 13.88 21.49 13.14
CA LEU A 104 13.10 20.27 13.29
C LEU A 104 12.61 20.13 14.73
N SER A 105 11.40 20.62 14.98
CA SER A 105 10.70 20.45 16.26
C SER A 105 9.27 20.02 16.03
N GLY A 106 8.80 19.02 16.77
CA GLY A 106 7.46 18.45 16.60
C GLY A 106 7.37 17.02 17.12
N SER A 107 6.30 16.34 16.74
CA SER A 107 6.03 14.98 17.16
C SER A 107 5.91 14.03 15.97
N PHE A 108 6.68 12.97 16.00
CA PHE A 108 6.66 11.88 15.02
C PHE A 108 5.86 10.72 15.59
N TYR A 109 4.91 10.20 14.83
CA TYR A 109 4.05 9.09 15.23
C TYR A 109 4.14 7.94 14.24
N ARG A 110 4.11 6.71 14.77
CA ARG A 110 4.06 5.48 13.98
C ARG A 110 3.02 4.55 14.54
N VAL A 111 2.33 3.84 13.67
CA VAL A 111 1.34 2.81 14.04
C VAL A 111 1.71 1.49 13.39
N GLY A 112 1.49 0.41 14.11
CA GLY A 112 1.71 -0.95 13.61
C GLY A 112 1.13 -2.01 14.55
N PRO A 113 1.26 -3.29 14.18
CA PRO A 113 0.91 -4.41 15.04
C PRO A 113 1.89 -4.52 16.20
N GLY A 114 1.44 -4.17 17.40
CA GLY A 114 2.24 -4.24 18.63
C GLY A 114 2.12 -5.56 19.38
N ARG A 115 1.10 -6.37 19.07
CA ARG A 115 0.89 -7.69 19.68
C ARG A 115 0.37 -8.67 18.66
N ILE A 116 1.13 -9.73 18.41
CA ILE A 116 0.80 -10.81 17.50
C ILE A 116 0.78 -12.17 18.18
N ARG A 117 1.21 -12.25 19.45
CA ARG A 117 1.18 -13.45 20.28
C ARG A 117 0.19 -13.32 21.44
N VAL A 118 -0.45 -14.44 21.77
CA VAL A 118 -1.36 -14.59 22.88
C VAL A 118 -1.02 -15.90 23.59
N GLY A 119 -0.25 -15.84 24.65
CA GLY A 119 0.30 -17.02 25.30
C GLY A 119 1.14 -17.88 24.35
N LYS A 120 0.69 -19.11 24.11
CA LYS A 120 1.34 -20.05 23.14
C LYS A 120 0.82 -19.91 21.72
N ASP A 121 -0.29 -19.22 21.53
CA ASP A 121 -0.91 -19.01 20.23
C ASP A 121 -0.35 -17.74 19.57
N ARG A 122 -0.51 -17.65 18.26
CA ARG A 122 -0.12 -16.53 17.42
C ARG A 122 -1.25 -16.19 16.48
N TYR A 123 -1.45 -14.90 16.16
CA TYR A 123 -2.31 -14.51 15.04
C TYR A 123 -1.78 -15.09 13.73
N ALA A 124 -2.67 -15.52 12.85
CA ALA A 124 -2.29 -16.19 11.61
C ALA A 124 -1.66 -15.24 10.58
N HIS A 125 -1.86 -13.95 10.75
CA HIS A 125 -1.34 -12.93 9.83
C HIS A 125 -0.90 -11.68 10.59
N TRP A 126 0.14 -11.02 10.13
CA TRP A 126 0.67 -9.79 10.74
C TRP A 126 -0.38 -8.68 10.80
N PHE A 127 -1.20 -8.52 9.75
CA PHE A 127 -2.28 -7.53 9.70
C PHE A 127 -3.37 -7.71 10.77
N ASP A 128 -3.46 -8.88 11.37
CA ASP A 128 -4.41 -9.15 12.46
C ASP A 128 -3.87 -8.78 13.86
N GLY A 129 -2.60 -8.36 13.96
CA GLY A 129 -1.99 -7.96 15.24
C GLY A 129 -2.71 -6.79 15.90
N ASP A 130 -2.84 -6.82 17.23
CA ASP A 130 -3.42 -5.70 17.98
C ASP A 130 -2.54 -4.45 17.84
N GLY A 131 -3.17 -3.30 17.60
CA GLY A 131 -2.50 -2.06 17.28
C GLY A 131 -1.69 -1.47 18.43
N MET A 132 -0.59 -0.85 18.06
CA MET A 132 0.30 -0.08 18.92
C MET A 132 0.57 1.27 18.24
N ILE A 133 0.71 2.32 19.03
CA ILE A 133 1.20 3.61 18.60
C ILE A 133 2.52 3.96 19.29
N PHE A 134 3.51 4.35 18.51
CA PHE A 134 4.76 4.95 18.95
C PHE A 134 4.70 6.45 18.69
N GLY A 135 5.25 7.26 19.62
CA GLY A 135 5.40 8.70 19.49
C GLY A 135 6.77 9.16 19.96
N ALA A 136 7.40 10.07 19.23
CA ALA A 136 8.63 10.73 19.62
C ALA A 136 8.47 12.25 19.48
N GLU A 137 8.65 12.99 20.56
CA GLU A 137 8.75 14.43 20.57
C GLU A 137 10.19 14.85 20.33
N LEU A 138 10.43 15.66 19.33
CA LEU A 138 11.74 16.19 18.94
C LEU A 138 11.80 17.69 19.22
N ASP A 139 12.89 18.15 19.83
CA ASP A 139 13.20 19.56 19.99
C ASP A 139 14.61 19.84 19.46
N GLY A 140 14.68 20.33 18.21
CA GLY A 140 15.94 20.70 17.59
C GLY A 140 16.62 21.90 18.25
N SER A 141 15.88 22.76 18.94
CA SER A 141 16.45 23.93 19.62
C SER A 141 17.31 23.56 20.83
N SER A 142 16.91 22.53 21.57
CA SER A 142 17.60 21.99 22.75
C SER A 142 18.38 20.70 22.49
N ASN A 143 18.27 20.13 21.28
CA ASN A 143 18.83 18.81 20.92
C ASN A 143 18.35 17.71 21.86
N THR A 144 17.05 17.68 22.16
CA THR A 144 16.46 16.69 23.07
C THR A 144 15.31 15.94 22.40
N ALA A 145 15.07 14.72 22.87
CA ALA A 145 13.94 13.92 22.44
C ALA A 145 13.29 13.19 23.64
N ARG A 146 11.97 12.97 23.53
CA ARG A 146 11.22 12.10 24.43
C ARG A 146 10.45 11.10 23.59
N ALA A 147 10.29 9.86 24.05
CA ALA A 147 9.56 8.84 23.33
C ALA A 147 8.61 8.06 24.23
N ALA A 148 7.51 7.60 23.64
CA ALA A 148 6.51 6.74 24.26
C ALA A 148 6.08 5.65 23.27
N CYS A 149 5.57 4.53 23.79
CA CYS A 149 4.99 3.46 23.00
C CYS A 149 3.83 2.86 23.79
N LYS A 150 2.63 2.78 23.18
CA LYS A 150 1.43 2.29 23.86
C LYS A 150 0.61 1.37 22.97
N MET A 151 0.05 0.32 23.58
CA MET A 151 -0.99 -0.47 22.93
C MET A 151 -2.25 0.37 22.78
N VAL A 152 -2.87 0.32 21.60
CA VAL A 152 -4.18 0.96 21.35
C VAL A 152 -5.28 0.12 21.98
N ARG A 153 -5.92 0.63 23.03
CA ARG A 153 -6.91 -0.07 23.86
C ARG A 153 -8.26 -0.18 23.15
N THR A 154 -8.31 -1.00 22.08
CA THR A 154 -9.55 -1.29 21.35
C THR A 154 -10.48 -2.21 22.14
N PRO A 155 -11.80 -2.24 21.83
CA PRO A 155 -12.70 -3.27 22.39
C PRO A 155 -12.23 -4.70 22.10
N ARG A 156 -11.56 -4.92 20.94
CA ARG A 156 -10.92 -6.18 20.57
C ARG A 156 -9.82 -6.57 21.55
N LEU A 157 -8.83 -5.70 21.80
CA LEU A 157 -7.74 -5.93 22.72
C LEU A 157 -8.27 -6.19 24.15
N ALA A 158 -9.23 -5.36 24.62
CA ALA A 158 -9.86 -5.53 25.91
C ALA A 158 -10.58 -6.88 26.05
N LYS A 159 -11.17 -7.40 24.97
CA LYS A 159 -11.78 -8.75 24.96
C LYS A 159 -10.71 -9.84 25.10
N GLN A 160 -9.58 -9.70 24.38
CA GLN A 160 -8.46 -10.64 24.46
C GLN A 160 -7.82 -10.65 25.86
N GLU A 161 -7.59 -9.46 26.44
CA GLU A 161 -7.00 -9.34 27.78
C GLU A 161 -7.90 -9.95 28.86
N ARG A 162 -9.23 -9.75 28.77
CA ARG A 162 -10.17 -10.40 29.71
C ARG A 162 -10.20 -11.92 29.59
N ALA A 163 -9.96 -12.46 28.40
CA ALA A 163 -9.89 -13.90 28.19
C ALA A 163 -8.60 -14.50 28.79
N GLY A 164 -7.54 -13.69 28.87
CA GLY A 164 -6.22 -14.09 29.33
C GLY A 164 -5.44 -14.91 28.28
N ASP A 165 -4.15 -15.04 28.51
CA ASP A 165 -3.24 -15.70 27.58
C ASP A 165 -3.45 -17.23 27.52
N ASP A 166 -3.87 -17.86 28.62
CA ASP A 166 -4.15 -19.30 28.69
C ASP A 166 -5.35 -19.71 27.83
N ALA A 167 -6.28 -18.79 27.57
CA ALA A 167 -7.40 -19.03 26.67
C ALA A 167 -6.98 -19.09 25.19
N GLY A 168 -5.76 -18.67 24.88
CA GLY A 168 -5.28 -18.49 23.52
C GLY A 168 -6.00 -17.35 22.79
N VAL A 169 -6.01 -17.36 21.47
CA VAL A 169 -6.65 -16.32 20.67
C VAL A 169 -8.17 -16.34 20.86
N ALA A 170 -8.71 -15.31 21.51
CA ALA A 170 -10.14 -15.16 21.85
C ALA A 170 -10.90 -14.22 20.88
N VAL A 171 -10.17 -13.55 19.97
CA VAL A 171 -10.71 -12.57 19.02
C VAL A 171 -10.52 -13.05 17.59
N ARG A 172 -11.40 -12.61 16.70
CA ARG A 172 -11.33 -12.96 15.28
C ARG A 172 -10.72 -11.81 14.49
N GLY A 173 -9.71 -12.13 13.67
CA GLY A 173 -9.14 -11.26 12.65
C GLY A 173 -9.62 -11.60 11.25
N ALA A 174 -9.05 -10.95 10.24
CA ALA A 174 -9.35 -11.23 8.85
C ALA A 174 -8.78 -12.61 8.42
N TRP A 175 -7.59 -12.96 8.87
CA TRP A 175 -6.95 -14.26 8.63
C TRP A 175 -6.95 -15.17 9.85
N THR A 176 -7.05 -14.61 11.04
CA THR A 176 -6.97 -15.32 12.32
C THR A 176 -8.34 -15.76 12.78
N GLN A 177 -8.47 -17.01 13.18
CA GLN A 177 -9.65 -17.52 13.87
C GLN A 177 -9.42 -17.55 15.39
N ALA A 178 -10.46 -17.23 16.13
CA ALA A 178 -10.46 -17.47 17.57
C ALA A 178 -10.41 -18.98 17.86
N ARG A 179 -9.76 -19.36 18.93
CA ARG A 179 -9.63 -20.76 19.37
C ARG A 179 -10.98 -21.44 19.64
N SER A 180 -11.96 -20.67 20.11
CA SER A 180 -13.33 -21.15 20.29
C SER A 180 -14.13 -21.05 19.00
N ASN A 181 -14.67 -22.19 18.53
CA ASN A 181 -15.54 -22.21 17.35
C ASN A 181 -16.76 -21.30 17.48
N LEU A 182 -17.32 -21.16 18.69
CA LEU A 182 -18.43 -20.25 18.97
C LEU A 182 -18.03 -18.79 18.79
N ALA A 183 -16.79 -18.43 19.09
CA ALA A 183 -16.27 -17.08 18.88
C ALA A 183 -16.08 -16.73 17.40
N ASN A 184 -16.05 -17.72 16.52
CA ASN A 184 -15.97 -17.53 15.07
C ASN A 184 -17.33 -17.49 14.38
N LEU A 185 -18.34 -18.17 14.98
CA LEU A 185 -19.65 -18.35 14.37
C LEU A 185 -20.39 -17.01 14.23
N PHE A 186 -20.70 -16.64 12.98
CA PHE A 186 -21.35 -15.36 12.60
C PHE A 186 -20.65 -14.09 13.10
N ASN A 187 -19.41 -14.19 13.54
CA ASN A 187 -18.61 -13.03 13.93
C ASN A 187 -17.72 -12.57 12.76
N PHE A 188 -17.70 -11.25 12.55
CA PHE A 188 -16.81 -10.60 11.59
C PHE A 188 -15.44 -10.29 12.24
N PRO A 189 -14.40 -10.05 11.42
CA PRO A 189 -13.14 -9.50 11.90
C PRO A 189 -13.37 -8.22 12.71
N THR A 190 -12.61 -8.06 13.78
CA THR A 190 -12.71 -6.90 14.66
C THR A 190 -11.54 -5.95 14.43
N ASN A 191 -11.77 -4.65 14.68
CA ASN A 191 -10.81 -3.58 14.47
C ASN A 191 -9.55 -3.72 15.35
N PRO A 192 -8.38 -4.01 14.78
CA PRO A 192 -7.12 -4.03 15.53
C PRO A 192 -6.54 -2.64 15.76
N ALA A 193 -6.94 -1.60 15.01
CA ALA A 193 -6.39 -0.24 15.04
C ALA A 193 -4.86 -0.23 14.94
N ASN A 194 -4.34 -0.77 13.84
CA ASN A 194 -2.90 -1.06 13.71
C ASN A 194 -2.25 -0.50 12.45
N THR A 195 -2.95 0.32 11.64
CA THR A 195 -2.47 0.61 10.30
C THR A 195 -1.84 1.99 10.19
N SER A 196 -2.55 3.08 10.48
CA SER A 196 -1.99 4.42 10.28
C SER A 196 -2.44 5.44 11.31
N PRO A 197 -1.62 6.45 11.65
CA PRO A 197 -2.03 7.62 12.44
C PRO A 197 -2.52 8.74 11.51
N LEU A 198 -3.51 9.50 11.95
CA LEU A 198 -4.05 10.64 11.22
C LEU A 198 -4.44 11.78 12.17
N PHE A 199 -4.02 13.02 11.86
CA PHE A 199 -4.55 14.21 12.50
C PHE A 199 -5.75 14.78 11.73
N HIS A 200 -6.93 14.77 12.35
CA HIS A 200 -8.13 15.38 11.79
C HIS A 200 -9.02 15.96 12.89
N ALA A 201 -9.65 17.11 12.61
CA ALA A 201 -10.53 17.80 13.56
C ALA A 201 -9.91 18.00 14.95
N GLY A 202 -8.61 18.29 15.02
CA GLY A 202 -7.87 18.50 16.27
C GLY A 202 -7.53 17.24 17.05
N LYS A 203 -7.74 16.06 16.49
CA LYS A 203 -7.58 14.76 17.13
C LYS A 203 -6.49 13.93 16.46
N LEU A 204 -5.73 13.17 17.26
CA LEU A 204 -4.90 12.10 16.76
C LEU A 204 -5.72 10.81 16.73
N LEU A 205 -5.83 10.22 15.55
CA LEU A 205 -6.63 9.04 15.27
C LEU A 205 -5.73 7.89 14.83
N VAL A 206 -6.03 6.70 15.30
CA VAL A 206 -5.43 5.46 14.82
C VAL A 206 -6.45 4.72 13.97
N LEU A 207 -6.07 4.42 12.73
CA LEU A 207 -6.96 3.92 11.68
C LEU A 207 -6.68 2.45 11.36
N CYS A 208 -7.72 1.76 10.94
CA CYS A 208 -7.70 0.46 10.28
C CYS A 208 -9.05 0.25 9.58
N GLU A 209 -9.07 -0.44 8.44
CA GLU A 209 -10.29 -0.72 7.65
C GLU A 209 -11.34 -1.51 8.43
N GLY A 210 -10.92 -2.19 9.51
CA GLY A 210 -11.77 -3.07 10.33
C GLY A 210 -12.81 -2.36 11.20
N GLY A 211 -12.85 -1.01 11.26
CA GLY A 211 -13.81 -0.31 12.10
C GLY A 211 -13.67 1.20 12.15
N ALA A 212 -14.23 1.79 13.21
CA ALA A 212 -14.13 3.22 13.45
C ALA A 212 -12.70 3.62 13.89
N PRO A 213 -12.25 4.85 13.60
CA PRO A 213 -11.01 5.39 14.12
C PRO A 213 -10.96 5.34 15.65
N ILE A 214 -9.78 5.09 16.20
CA ILE A 214 -9.53 5.17 17.64
C ILE A 214 -8.82 6.48 17.96
N GLU A 215 -9.43 7.32 18.78
CA GLU A 215 -8.81 8.56 19.27
C GLU A 215 -7.80 8.23 20.36
N VAL A 216 -6.61 8.81 20.28
CA VAL A 216 -5.56 8.73 21.29
C VAL A 216 -5.10 10.13 21.68
N ASP A 217 -4.66 10.30 22.92
CA ASP A 217 -4.04 11.54 23.37
C ASP A 217 -2.66 11.69 22.73
N PRO A 218 -2.36 12.82 22.07
CA PRO A 218 -1.12 12.96 21.30
C PRO A 218 0.16 13.03 22.14
N LEU A 219 0.07 13.31 23.44
CA LEU A 219 1.22 13.41 24.34
C LEU A 219 1.46 12.08 25.09
N SER A 220 0.43 11.60 25.78
CA SER A 220 0.52 10.37 26.58
C SER A 220 0.37 9.10 25.76
N LEU A 221 -0.18 9.17 24.54
CA LEU A 221 -0.61 8.07 23.67
C LEU A 221 -1.70 7.19 24.30
N GLU A 222 -2.31 7.63 25.39
CA GLU A 222 -3.41 6.90 26.01
C GLU A 222 -4.64 6.90 25.09
N THR A 223 -5.31 5.76 25.02
CA THR A 223 -6.52 5.61 24.22
C THR A 223 -7.68 6.36 24.85
N VAL A 224 -8.28 7.28 24.11
CA VAL A 224 -9.49 8.01 24.49
C VAL A 224 -10.74 7.16 24.21
N GLY A 225 -10.81 6.54 23.01
CA GLY A 225 -11.90 5.67 22.61
C GLY A 225 -12.21 5.73 21.12
N GLU A 226 -13.28 5.05 20.72
CA GLU A 226 -13.75 5.08 19.33
C GLU A 226 -14.30 6.45 18.94
N ARG A 227 -13.90 6.95 17.77
CA ARG A 227 -14.38 8.21 17.21
C ARG A 227 -15.41 7.99 16.13
N VAL A 228 -16.64 8.39 16.38
CA VAL A 228 -17.74 8.33 15.42
C VAL A 228 -18.01 9.74 14.88
N PHE A 229 -17.75 9.97 13.59
CA PHE A 229 -17.97 11.26 12.93
C PHE A 229 -19.43 11.46 12.50
N GLY A 230 -20.23 10.39 12.39
CA GLY A 230 -21.64 10.47 12.05
C GLY A 230 -22.26 9.11 11.70
N PRO A 231 -23.61 9.01 11.73
CA PRO A 231 -24.29 7.73 11.52
C PRO A 231 -24.27 7.26 10.06
N ASN A 232 -24.04 8.17 9.12
CA ASN A 232 -24.13 7.89 7.67
C ASN A 232 -22.80 7.48 7.05
N LEU A 233 -21.73 7.35 7.84
CA LEU A 233 -20.44 6.86 7.35
C LEU A 233 -20.50 5.37 6.98
N PRO A 234 -19.60 4.90 6.09
CA PRO A 234 -19.40 3.49 5.83
C PRO A 234 -19.24 2.66 7.10
N MET A 235 -19.37 1.35 6.99
CA MET A 235 -19.19 0.43 8.12
C MET A 235 -17.75 0.42 8.64
N GLY A 236 -16.76 0.60 7.75
CA GLY A 236 -15.35 0.80 8.08
C GLY A 236 -14.89 2.22 7.75
N PHE A 237 -13.70 2.56 8.19
CA PHE A 237 -13.02 3.81 7.89
C PHE A 237 -11.66 3.49 7.29
N SER A 238 -11.36 3.99 6.09
CA SER A 238 -10.10 3.65 5.42
C SER A 238 -8.90 3.96 6.30
N ALA A 239 -7.94 3.06 6.32
CA ALA A 239 -6.65 3.31 6.94
C ALA A 239 -5.83 4.38 6.19
N HIS A 240 -6.12 4.60 4.90
CA HIS A 240 -5.47 5.58 4.03
C HIS A 240 -6.35 6.77 3.68
N ALA A 241 -7.21 7.20 4.62
CA ALA A 241 -8.05 8.39 4.42
C ALA A 241 -7.21 9.59 3.95
N LYS A 242 -7.62 10.22 2.84
CA LYS A 242 -6.87 11.30 2.19
C LYS A 242 -7.30 12.66 2.72
N LYS A 243 -6.36 13.37 3.35
CA LYS A 243 -6.57 14.75 3.80
C LYS A 243 -6.03 15.72 2.75
N ASP A 244 -6.90 16.61 2.26
CA ASP A 244 -6.50 17.73 1.42
C ASP A 244 -5.87 18.80 2.32
N ALA A 245 -4.57 19.08 2.12
CA ALA A 245 -3.83 20.01 2.95
C ALA A 245 -4.30 21.48 2.77
N ARG A 246 -4.95 21.82 1.63
CA ARG A 246 -5.36 23.19 1.30
C ARG A 246 -6.60 23.63 2.07
N ASP A 247 -7.55 22.73 2.27
CA ASP A 247 -8.84 23.05 2.91
C ASP A 247 -9.15 22.19 4.14
N GLY A 248 -8.26 21.25 4.48
CA GLY A 248 -8.38 20.35 5.64
C GLY A 248 -9.47 19.29 5.51
N ARG A 249 -10.14 19.19 4.36
CA ARG A 249 -11.14 18.16 4.11
C ARG A 249 -10.53 16.78 4.11
N LEU A 250 -11.30 15.82 4.58
CA LEU A 250 -10.90 14.42 4.65
C LEU A 250 -11.82 13.57 3.77
N TYR A 251 -11.22 12.70 2.98
CA TYR A 251 -11.91 11.69 2.18
C TYR A 251 -11.59 10.32 2.74
N THR A 252 -12.64 9.56 3.06
CA THR A 252 -12.53 8.19 3.56
C THR A 252 -13.51 7.28 2.83
N TRP A 253 -13.27 5.99 2.86
CA TRP A 253 -14.14 4.99 2.23
C TRP A 253 -14.22 3.72 3.07
N GLY A 254 -15.17 2.89 2.77
CA GLY A 254 -15.38 1.62 3.43
C GLY A 254 -16.59 0.90 2.89
N LEU A 255 -16.86 -0.28 3.43
CA LEU A 255 -18.02 -1.08 3.05
C LEU A 255 -19.33 -0.38 3.40
N CYS A 256 -20.33 -0.57 2.54
CA CYS A 256 -21.69 -0.16 2.84
C CYS A 256 -22.24 -0.87 4.07
N LYS A 257 -23.10 -0.20 4.83
CA LYS A 257 -23.83 -0.85 5.91
C LYS A 257 -24.91 -1.78 5.35
N PRO A 258 -25.09 -2.98 5.89
CA PRO A 258 -26.18 -3.86 5.50
C PRO A 258 -27.56 -3.16 5.59
N PRO A 259 -28.50 -3.42 4.64
CA PRO A 259 -28.46 -4.44 3.59
C PRO A 259 -27.75 -4.02 2.30
N ALA A 260 -27.21 -2.80 2.20
CA ALA A 260 -26.49 -2.34 1.01
C ALA A 260 -25.16 -3.11 0.85
N VAL A 261 -24.79 -3.34 -0.40
CA VAL A 261 -23.56 -4.04 -0.79
C VAL A 261 -22.67 -3.07 -1.57
N GLY A 262 -21.35 -3.19 -1.43
CA GLY A 262 -20.35 -2.36 -2.12
C GLY A 262 -19.62 -1.41 -1.20
N PHE A 263 -19.06 -0.36 -1.78
CA PHE A 263 -18.27 0.66 -1.09
C PHE A 263 -18.92 2.02 -1.15
N GLN A 264 -18.69 2.80 -0.11
CA GLN A 264 -19.06 4.21 -0.04
C GLN A 264 -17.82 5.07 0.20
N VAL A 265 -17.80 6.25 -0.41
CA VAL A 265 -16.82 7.30 -0.18
C VAL A 265 -17.50 8.45 0.56
N ALA A 266 -16.88 8.90 1.63
CA ALA A 266 -17.37 10.01 2.43
C ALA A 266 -16.40 11.19 2.39
N LYS A 267 -16.95 12.39 2.28
CA LYS A 267 -16.24 13.67 2.38
C LYS A 267 -16.59 14.33 3.71
N LEU A 268 -15.57 14.64 4.50
CA LEU A 268 -15.70 15.30 5.79
C LEU A 268 -15.07 16.70 5.72
N ALA A 269 -15.67 17.67 6.38
CA ALA A 269 -15.10 18.98 6.59
C ALA A 269 -13.91 18.93 7.55
N ALA A 270 -13.09 19.99 7.61
CA ALA A 270 -11.95 20.08 8.50
C ALA A 270 -12.29 19.92 10.00
N ASP A 271 -13.53 20.24 10.40
CA ASP A 271 -14.06 20.07 11.75
C ASP A 271 -14.59 18.64 12.03
N GLY A 272 -14.56 17.75 11.03
CA GLY A 272 -15.04 16.38 11.12
C GLY A 272 -16.52 16.18 10.78
N ARG A 273 -17.25 17.22 10.41
CA ARG A 273 -18.65 17.12 9.97
C ARG A 273 -18.72 16.42 8.61
N VAL A 274 -19.59 15.42 8.46
CA VAL A 274 -19.83 14.74 7.18
C VAL A 274 -20.53 15.69 6.22
N GLU A 275 -19.89 15.99 5.08
CA GLU A 275 -20.44 16.86 4.04
C GLU A 275 -21.21 16.05 2.99
N LYS A 276 -20.68 14.92 2.56
CA LYS A 276 -21.30 14.08 1.52
C LYS A 276 -20.84 12.63 1.63
N VAL A 277 -21.75 11.71 1.25
CA VAL A 277 -21.45 10.28 1.10
C VAL A 277 -22.00 9.83 -0.25
N VAL A 278 -21.20 9.12 -1.03
CA VAL A 278 -21.57 8.56 -2.34
C VAL A 278 -21.19 7.09 -2.40
N SER A 279 -21.93 6.30 -3.17
CA SER A 279 -21.60 4.89 -3.43
C SER A 279 -20.66 4.79 -4.63
N LEU A 280 -19.64 3.92 -4.54
CA LEU A 280 -18.85 3.56 -5.70
C LEU A 280 -19.67 2.64 -6.62
N PRO A 281 -19.72 2.94 -7.92
CA PRO A 281 -20.44 2.13 -8.89
C PRO A 281 -19.61 0.91 -9.28
N LEU A 282 -19.57 -0.08 -8.42
CA LEU A 282 -18.97 -1.37 -8.77
C LEU A 282 -20.03 -2.22 -9.44
N ASP A 283 -19.85 -2.57 -10.70
CA ASP A 283 -20.81 -3.30 -11.53
C ASP A 283 -21.05 -4.75 -11.09
N THR A 284 -20.29 -5.22 -10.13
CA THR A 284 -20.48 -6.56 -9.56
C THR A 284 -20.88 -6.47 -8.09
N PRO A 285 -21.85 -7.28 -7.63
CA PRO A 285 -22.22 -7.35 -6.22
C PRO A 285 -21.14 -8.00 -5.34
N GLU A 286 -20.05 -8.42 -5.92
CA GLU A 286 -18.94 -9.07 -5.24
C GLU A 286 -18.08 -8.04 -4.50
N PHE A 287 -17.80 -8.32 -3.23
CA PHE A 287 -16.90 -7.51 -2.43
C PHE A 287 -15.47 -7.66 -2.94
N THR A 288 -14.74 -6.56 -2.90
CA THR A 288 -13.31 -6.49 -3.19
C THR A 288 -12.59 -5.80 -2.03
N LEU A 289 -11.28 -5.72 -2.10
CA LEU A 289 -10.46 -4.98 -1.16
C LEU A 289 -10.02 -3.66 -1.79
N ILE A 290 -10.33 -2.53 -1.15
CA ILE A 290 -9.85 -1.19 -1.52
C ILE A 290 -9.06 -0.66 -0.33
N HIS A 291 -7.73 -0.86 -0.38
CA HIS A 291 -6.84 -0.46 0.71
C HIS A 291 -6.53 1.02 0.67
N ASP A 292 -6.10 1.54 -0.47
CA ASP A 292 -5.71 2.93 -0.68
C ASP A 292 -6.35 3.51 -1.95
N CYS A 293 -6.26 4.83 -2.17
CA CYS A 293 -6.60 5.51 -3.42
C CYS A 293 -5.59 6.62 -3.70
N ALA A 294 -5.48 7.02 -4.96
CA ALA A 294 -4.73 8.21 -5.33
C ALA A 294 -5.60 9.46 -5.21
N MET A 295 -5.01 10.58 -4.81
CA MET A 295 -5.68 11.86 -4.74
C MET A 295 -4.85 12.91 -5.48
N SER A 296 -5.47 13.57 -6.44
CA SER A 296 -4.92 14.73 -7.15
C SER A 296 -5.56 16.03 -6.66
N ASP A 297 -5.28 17.12 -7.34
CA ASP A 297 -5.90 18.41 -7.05
C ASP A 297 -7.43 18.34 -7.15
N ARG A 298 -7.95 17.77 -8.24
CA ARG A 298 -9.39 17.74 -8.55
C ARG A 298 -10.05 16.40 -8.26
N PHE A 299 -9.30 15.29 -8.23
CA PHE A 299 -9.87 13.95 -8.29
C PHE A 299 -9.40 13.01 -7.17
N LEU A 300 -10.24 12.00 -6.91
CA LEU A 300 -9.88 10.76 -6.24
C LEU A 300 -9.92 9.65 -7.26
N ALA A 301 -8.83 8.88 -7.40
CA ALA A 301 -8.76 7.74 -8.29
C ALA A 301 -8.68 6.43 -7.49
N PHE A 302 -9.73 5.62 -7.58
CA PHE A 302 -9.81 4.31 -6.97
C PHE A 302 -9.41 3.27 -7.99
N VAL A 303 -8.25 2.65 -7.77
CA VAL A 303 -7.78 1.49 -8.51
C VAL A 303 -8.15 0.26 -7.71
N VAL A 304 -9.12 -0.50 -8.22
CA VAL A 304 -9.76 -1.61 -7.49
C VAL A 304 -9.27 -2.94 -8.06
N PRO A 305 -8.29 -3.59 -7.42
CA PRO A 305 -7.74 -4.84 -7.91
C PRO A 305 -8.80 -5.95 -7.99
N PRO A 306 -8.64 -6.93 -8.89
CA PRO A 306 -9.62 -8.02 -9.06
C PRO A 306 -9.54 -9.10 -7.97
N TRP A 307 -9.33 -8.70 -6.72
CA TRP A 307 -9.54 -9.56 -5.56
C TRP A 307 -11.03 -9.67 -5.29
N LYS A 308 -11.62 -10.83 -5.55
CA LYS A 308 -13.07 -11.05 -5.41
C LYS A 308 -13.39 -11.96 -4.24
N LEU A 309 -14.29 -11.48 -3.38
CA LEU A 309 -14.83 -12.28 -2.30
C LEU A 309 -15.76 -13.36 -2.86
N ARG A 310 -15.40 -14.61 -2.62
CA ARG A 310 -16.18 -15.79 -3.03
C ARG A 310 -17.32 -16.05 -2.06
N LEU A 311 -18.56 -15.86 -2.49
CA LEU A 311 -19.75 -16.07 -1.65
C LEU A 311 -19.89 -17.52 -1.16
N ASP A 312 -19.45 -18.50 -1.94
CA ASP A 312 -19.40 -19.91 -1.53
C ASP A 312 -18.39 -20.16 -0.40
N LYS A 313 -17.25 -19.43 -0.38
CA LYS A 313 -16.26 -19.47 0.70
C LYS A 313 -16.68 -18.67 1.94
N VAL A 314 -17.48 -17.62 1.75
CA VAL A 314 -18.01 -16.79 2.86
C VAL A 314 -18.86 -17.62 3.83
N ALA A 315 -19.63 -18.59 3.34
CA ALA A 315 -20.36 -19.51 4.21
C ALA A 315 -19.43 -20.29 5.15
N GLY A 316 -18.27 -20.72 4.66
CA GLY A 316 -17.20 -21.30 5.48
C GLY A 316 -16.64 -20.32 6.50
N ALA A 317 -16.42 -19.07 6.08
CA ALA A 317 -15.96 -18.02 6.99
C ALA A 317 -17.01 -17.71 8.08
N LEU A 318 -18.27 -17.56 7.75
CA LEU A 318 -19.35 -17.31 8.71
C LEU A 318 -19.59 -18.46 9.67
N SER A 319 -19.40 -19.72 9.21
CA SER A 319 -19.48 -20.90 10.09
C SER A 319 -18.24 -21.08 10.99
N GLY A 320 -17.19 -20.32 10.78
CA GLY A 320 -15.93 -20.49 11.50
C GLY A 320 -15.04 -21.61 10.97
N ALA A 321 -15.37 -22.21 9.82
CA ALA A 321 -14.57 -23.28 9.20
C ALA A 321 -13.30 -22.73 8.51
N THR A 322 -13.31 -21.47 8.08
CA THR A 322 -12.19 -20.78 7.45
C THR A 322 -12.16 -19.30 7.82
N SER A 323 -11.09 -18.58 7.49
CA SER A 323 -10.99 -17.15 7.72
C SER A 323 -11.57 -16.35 6.53
N PHE A 324 -11.86 -15.05 6.77
CA PHE A 324 -12.33 -14.15 5.71
C PHE A 324 -11.25 -13.89 4.66
N GLY A 325 -9.99 -13.76 5.05
CA GLY A 325 -8.87 -13.55 4.12
C GLY A 325 -8.75 -14.68 3.08
N HIS A 326 -9.05 -15.92 3.45
CA HIS A 326 -9.07 -17.04 2.52
C HIS A 326 -10.31 -17.11 1.62
N SER A 327 -11.24 -16.18 1.79
CA SER A 327 -12.45 -16.11 0.96
C SER A 327 -12.27 -15.24 -0.29
N PHE A 328 -11.12 -14.63 -0.47
CA PHE A 328 -10.77 -13.87 -1.68
C PHE A 328 -10.03 -14.76 -2.68
N ASP A 329 -10.35 -14.57 -3.96
CA ASP A 329 -9.64 -15.16 -5.09
C ASP A 329 -9.19 -14.04 -6.03
N TRP A 330 -8.02 -14.20 -6.61
CA TRP A 330 -7.54 -13.35 -7.69
C TRP A 330 -8.22 -13.72 -9.01
N ARG A 331 -8.75 -12.71 -9.72
CA ARG A 331 -9.53 -12.87 -10.96
C ARG A 331 -8.98 -11.92 -12.05
N ASP A 332 -7.82 -12.29 -12.60
CA ASP A 332 -7.15 -11.55 -13.69
C ASP A 332 -8.03 -11.38 -14.94
N ASP A 333 -8.94 -12.34 -15.19
CA ASP A 333 -9.93 -12.30 -16.25
C ASP A 333 -10.93 -11.12 -16.14
N LEU A 334 -11.09 -10.50 -14.97
CA LEU A 334 -11.99 -9.36 -14.77
C LEU A 334 -11.31 -8.00 -14.98
N GLY A 335 -9.97 -7.95 -15.08
CA GLY A 335 -9.22 -6.71 -15.05
C GLY A 335 -9.34 -5.96 -13.72
N THR A 336 -8.62 -4.86 -13.62
CA THR A 336 -8.68 -3.92 -12.48
C THR A 336 -9.68 -2.83 -12.78
N TYR A 337 -10.59 -2.53 -11.84
CA TYR A 337 -11.61 -1.51 -12.03
C TYR A 337 -11.07 -0.14 -11.59
N LEU A 338 -11.18 0.84 -12.49
CA LEU A 338 -10.78 2.23 -12.24
C LEU A 338 -12.03 3.09 -12.08
N VAL A 339 -12.11 3.83 -10.96
CA VAL A 339 -13.17 4.81 -10.71
C VAL A 339 -12.55 6.15 -10.37
N ILE A 340 -12.91 7.21 -11.09
CA ILE A 340 -12.44 8.57 -10.85
C ILE A 340 -13.61 9.41 -10.35
N ILE A 341 -13.42 10.04 -9.19
CA ILE A 341 -14.42 10.90 -8.53
C ILE A 341 -13.89 12.33 -8.48
N GLU A 342 -14.68 13.29 -8.95
CA GLU A 342 -14.37 14.70 -8.77
C GLU A 342 -14.59 15.13 -7.31
N LYS A 343 -13.57 15.68 -6.65
CA LYS A 343 -13.61 16.06 -5.22
C LYS A 343 -14.62 17.15 -4.89
N ALA A 344 -14.82 18.10 -5.82
CA ALA A 344 -15.74 19.21 -5.62
C ALA A 344 -17.18 18.73 -5.47
N THR A 345 -17.64 17.95 -6.43
CA THR A 345 -19.04 17.49 -6.54
C THR A 345 -19.28 16.13 -5.91
N MET A 346 -18.22 15.33 -5.71
CA MET A 346 -18.29 13.90 -5.40
C MET A 346 -19.02 13.08 -6.47
N ALA A 347 -19.02 13.56 -7.71
CA ALA A 347 -19.57 12.82 -8.85
C ALA A 347 -18.51 11.86 -9.40
N VAL A 348 -18.93 10.68 -9.84
CA VAL A 348 -18.12 9.78 -10.65
C VAL A 348 -18.02 10.38 -12.04
N VAL A 349 -16.82 10.73 -12.46
CA VAL A 349 -16.55 11.32 -13.78
C VAL A 349 -16.06 10.27 -14.78
N HIS A 350 -15.46 9.18 -14.27
CA HIS A 350 -15.05 8.05 -15.07
C HIS A 350 -15.16 6.75 -14.30
N GLN A 351 -15.53 5.68 -14.99
CA GLN A 351 -15.42 4.29 -14.53
C GLN A 351 -15.11 3.38 -15.71
N GLY A 352 -14.27 2.39 -15.49
CA GLY A 352 -13.87 1.46 -16.54
C GLY A 352 -12.93 0.39 -16.02
N THR A 353 -12.46 -0.45 -16.94
CA THR A 353 -11.56 -1.56 -16.62
C THR A 353 -10.21 -1.33 -17.30
N ILE A 354 -9.13 -1.53 -16.57
CA ILE A 354 -7.76 -1.51 -17.05
C ILE A 354 -7.16 -2.92 -16.89
N PRO A 355 -6.00 -3.23 -17.50
CA PRO A 355 -5.34 -4.52 -17.31
C PRO A 355 -5.20 -4.90 -15.84
N ALA A 356 -5.36 -6.20 -15.55
CA ALA A 356 -5.35 -6.71 -14.18
C ALA A 356 -4.02 -6.38 -13.49
N MET A 357 -4.11 -5.71 -12.34
CA MET A 357 -2.97 -5.36 -11.50
C MET A 357 -3.39 -5.29 -10.03
N SER A 358 -2.45 -5.48 -9.14
CA SER A 358 -2.65 -5.29 -7.70
C SER A 358 -1.78 -4.16 -7.17
N THR A 359 -2.27 -3.48 -6.15
CA THR A 359 -1.54 -2.41 -5.46
C THR A 359 -2.02 -2.31 -4.02
N TYR A 360 -1.12 -1.88 -3.13
CA TYR A 360 -1.48 -1.41 -1.81
C TYR A 360 -1.43 0.12 -1.75
N HIS A 361 -0.38 0.75 -2.28
CA HIS A 361 -0.12 2.17 -2.03
C HIS A 361 0.09 2.98 -3.31
N PHE A 362 -0.11 4.29 -3.18
CA PHE A 362 0.08 5.29 -4.22
C PHE A 362 1.03 6.38 -3.72
N ALA A 363 1.98 6.80 -4.58
CA ALA A 363 2.82 7.97 -4.28
C ALA A 363 2.05 9.28 -4.42
N GLY A 364 0.97 9.32 -5.22
CA GLY A 364 0.13 10.48 -5.47
C GLY A 364 -0.57 10.43 -6.81
N ALA A 365 -1.19 11.53 -7.20
CA ALA A 365 -1.73 11.76 -8.53
C ALA A 365 -1.68 13.24 -8.88
N TYR A 366 -1.62 13.56 -10.17
CA TYR A 366 -1.65 14.94 -10.66
C TYR A 366 -2.30 15.02 -12.05
N GLU A 367 -2.79 16.19 -12.41
CA GLU A 367 -3.33 16.48 -13.72
C GLU A 367 -2.26 17.16 -14.59
N GLU A 368 -2.31 16.84 -15.89
CA GLU A 368 -1.50 17.47 -16.94
C GLU A 368 -2.38 17.81 -18.14
N VAL A 369 -2.14 18.96 -18.76
CA VAL A 369 -2.74 19.31 -20.06
C VAL A 369 -1.68 19.09 -21.12
N ALA A 370 -1.86 18.07 -21.95
CA ALA A 370 -0.96 17.72 -23.03
C ALA A 370 -1.47 18.28 -24.37
N GLU A 371 -0.60 18.90 -25.16
CA GLU A 371 -0.88 19.25 -26.54
C GLU A 371 -0.83 18.00 -27.41
N VAL A 372 -1.88 17.75 -28.17
CA VAL A 372 -1.90 16.70 -29.20
C VAL A 372 -1.40 17.33 -30.51
N PRO A 373 -0.32 16.81 -31.10
CA PRO A 373 0.10 17.29 -32.41
C PRO A 373 -1.07 17.23 -33.41
N ALA A 374 -1.31 18.32 -34.11
CA ALA A 374 -2.29 18.31 -35.22
C ALA A 374 -1.91 17.18 -36.18
N SER A 375 -2.84 16.26 -36.44
CA SER A 375 -2.63 15.20 -37.41
C SER A 375 -2.27 15.89 -38.75
N ARG A 376 -1.06 15.64 -39.26
CA ARG A 376 -0.67 16.12 -40.59
C ARG A 376 -1.71 15.60 -41.57
N GLY A 377 -2.53 16.51 -42.09
CA GLY A 377 -3.59 16.21 -43.03
C GLY A 377 -3.08 15.27 -44.12
N ASP A 378 -3.84 14.25 -44.33
CA ASP A 378 -3.69 13.16 -45.30
C ASP A 378 -3.36 13.74 -46.71
N ARG A 379 -2.06 13.92 -47.02
CA ARG A 379 -1.62 14.10 -48.40
C ARG A 379 -1.44 12.71 -48.98
N GLY A 380 -2.48 12.22 -49.63
CA GLY A 380 -2.59 11.07 -50.51
C GLY A 380 -1.32 10.21 -50.71
N GLY A 381 -1.01 9.37 -49.75
CA GLY A 381 0.00 8.32 -49.82
C GLY A 381 -0.54 7.12 -49.07
N SER A 382 -0.37 5.95 -49.64
CA SER A 382 -0.83 4.66 -49.11
C SER A 382 -0.62 4.57 -47.62
N ARG A 383 -1.68 4.28 -46.89
CA ARG A 383 -1.65 4.04 -45.43
C ARG A 383 -0.75 2.84 -45.13
N ASP A 384 0.40 3.09 -44.55
CA ASP A 384 1.06 2.14 -43.68
C ASP A 384 0.47 2.36 -42.28
N GLU A 385 -0.21 1.34 -41.75
CA GLU A 385 -1.05 1.35 -40.55
C GLU A 385 -0.23 1.40 -39.23
N HIS A 386 0.92 2.11 -39.16
CA HIS A 386 1.82 2.02 -38.00
C HIS A 386 2.34 3.34 -37.42
N ASP A 387 1.77 4.50 -37.73
CA ASP A 387 2.34 5.79 -37.29
C ASP A 387 1.44 6.67 -36.40
N ASP A 388 0.53 6.12 -35.58
CA ASP A 388 -0.02 6.83 -34.44
C ASP A 388 0.71 6.36 -33.16
N PRO A 389 1.60 7.17 -32.57
CA PRO A 389 2.30 6.79 -31.33
C PRO A 389 1.36 6.60 -30.12
N PHE A 390 0.05 6.81 -30.29
CA PHE A 390 -0.97 6.65 -29.27
C PHE A 390 -2.06 5.61 -29.62
N GLU A 391 -1.95 4.88 -30.74
CA GLU A 391 -2.83 3.75 -31.02
C GLU A 391 -2.41 2.53 -30.20
N PHE A 392 -2.88 2.50 -28.95
CA PHE A 392 -2.86 1.29 -28.15
C PHE A 392 -4.09 0.46 -28.51
N CYS A 393 -3.88 -0.80 -28.92
CA CYS A 393 -4.92 -1.79 -29.19
C CYS A 393 -6.01 -1.75 -28.13
N GLY A 394 -7.16 -1.20 -28.49
CA GLY A 394 -8.38 -1.35 -27.71
C GLY A 394 -8.79 -2.82 -27.70
N TYR A 395 -8.61 -3.47 -26.58
CA TYR A 395 -9.16 -4.80 -26.31
C TYR A 395 -10.66 -4.65 -26.10
N THR A 396 -11.42 -4.61 -27.20
CA THR A 396 -12.87 -4.82 -27.16
C THR A 396 -13.10 -6.32 -27.17
N GLY A 397 -13.66 -6.82 -26.06
CA GLY A 397 -13.86 -8.23 -25.82
C GLY A 397 -14.86 -8.90 -26.75
N PHE A 398 -14.62 -10.18 -26.91
CA PHE A 398 -15.54 -11.30 -27.18
C PHE A 398 -16.76 -11.08 -28.08
N GLY A 399 -16.72 -11.73 -29.21
CA GLY A 399 -17.89 -12.01 -30.00
C GLY A 399 -17.52 -12.58 -31.36
N ASP A 400 -17.46 -13.91 -31.46
CA ASP A 400 -17.45 -14.62 -32.74
C ASP A 400 -18.71 -14.28 -33.51
N ALA A 401 -18.56 -13.66 -34.68
CA ALA A 401 -19.61 -13.59 -35.69
C ALA A 401 -18.97 -13.67 -37.07
N GLU A 402 -19.41 -14.67 -37.78
CA GLU A 402 -19.02 -15.05 -39.14
C GLU A 402 -19.19 -13.89 -40.13
N CYS A 403 -18.19 -13.74 -41.00
CA CYS A 403 -18.24 -12.88 -42.19
C CYS A 403 -19.23 -13.45 -43.18
N ALA A 404 -20.23 -12.66 -43.56
CA ALA A 404 -20.99 -12.88 -44.78
C ALA A 404 -20.66 -11.76 -45.73
N ASP A 405 -20.17 -12.13 -46.91
CA ASP A 405 -20.01 -11.29 -48.08
C ASP A 405 -21.39 -10.86 -48.60
N ASP A 406 -21.55 -9.59 -48.91
CA ASP A 406 -22.53 -9.19 -49.92
C ASP A 406 -22.17 -7.85 -50.59
N ASP A 407 -22.34 -7.88 -51.88
CA ASP A 407 -21.97 -7.01 -52.97
C ASP A 407 -22.36 -5.52 -52.84
N ALA A 408 -21.46 -4.65 -53.36
CA ALA A 408 -21.69 -3.24 -53.64
C ALA A 408 -22.48 -3.00 -54.95
N PRO A 409 -23.14 -1.84 -55.09
CA PRO A 409 -23.01 -1.15 -56.37
C PRO A 409 -22.53 0.29 -56.25
N ASP A 410 -21.64 0.58 -57.16
CA ASP A 410 -21.14 1.87 -57.63
C ASP A 410 -22.26 2.84 -58.03
N VAL A 411 -22.25 4.07 -57.48
CA VAL A 411 -22.90 5.23 -58.10
C VAL A 411 -22.04 6.47 -57.89
N GLY A 412 -21.36 6.86 -58.92
CA GLY A 412 -20.68 8.15 -59.00
C GLY A 412 -21.65 9.34 -58.95
N ASN A 413 -21.20 10.39 -58.27
CA ASN A 413 -21.50 11.74 -58.71
C ASN A 413 -20.51 12.78 -58.16
N ARG A 414 -19.74 13.39 -59.04
CA ARG A 414 -18.96 14.60 -58.80
C ARG A 414 -19.89 15.77 -58.56
N LYS A 415 -19.71 16.52 -57.49
CA LYS A 415 -19.99 17.95 -57.45
C LYS A 415 -18.84 18.66 -56.74
N GLU A 416 -18.20 19.54 -57.50
CA GLU A 416 -17.32 20.58 -57.00
C GLU A 416 -18.09 21.48 -56.03
N ALA A 417 -17.56 21.72 -54.88
CA ALA A 417 -18.01 22.76 -53.95
C ALA A 417 -16.81 23.53 -53.43
N ASN A 418 -16.87 24.77 -53.69
CA ASN A 418 -16.11 25.95 -53.34
C ASN A 418 -15.33 25.92 -52.01
N GLY A 419 -14.15 26.55 -52.07
CA GLY A 419 -13.24 26.79 -50.99
C GLY A 419 -13.87 27.44 -49.75
N GLU A 420 -13.87 26.69 -48.69
CA GLU A 420 -13.88 27.24 -47.34
C GLU A 420 -12.42 27.39 -46.89
N LYS A 421 -12.12 28.59 -46.44
CA LYS A 421 -10.83 28.97 -45.85
C LYS A 421 -10.48 28.01 -44.73
N ASP A 422 -9.27 27.50 -44.78
CA ASP A 422 -8.64 26.76 -43.68
C ASP A 422 -8.90 27.48 -42.34
N ALA A 423 -9.77 26.90 -41.54
CA ALA A 423 -9.78 27.18 -40.10
C ALA A 423 -8.42 26.68 -39.59
N GLU A 424 -7.59 27.57 -39.11
CA GLU A 424 -6.36 27.22 -38.42
C GLU A 424 -6.73 26.17 -37.37
N ASP A 425 -6.19 24.96 -37.50
CA ASP A 425 -6.37 23.85 -36.56
C ASP A 425 -5.79 24.31 -35.23
N GLU A 426 -6.65 24.79 -34.33
CA GLU A 426 -6.23 25.05 -32.95
C GLU A 426 -5.66 23.75 -32.36
N PRO A 427 -4.51 23.77 -31.69
CA PRO A 427 -3.92 22.60 -31.13
C PRO A 427 -4.94 21.95 -30.16
N ARG A 428 -5.31 20.70 -30.46
CA ARG A 428 -6.19 19.95 -29.58
C ARG A 428 -5.44 19.61 -28.32
N THR A 429 -5.97 20.00 -27.16
CA THR A 429 -5.41 19.65 -25.86
C THR A 429 -6.19 18.47 -25.26
N ARG A 430 -5.48 17.59 -24.54
CA ARG A 430 -6.06 16.52 -23.71
C ARG A 430 -5.77 16.80 -22.23
N GLU A 431 -6.77 16.63 -21.40
CA GLU A 431 -6.58 16.59 -19.94
C GLU A 431 -6.22 15.16 -19.53
N LEU A 432 -5.07 15.00 -18.89
CA LEU A 432 -4.54 13.72 -18.43
C LEU A 432 -4.54 13.67 -16.90
N LEU A 433 -4.85 12.50 -16.35
CA LEU A 433 -4.63 12.17 -14.94
C LEU A 433 -3.50 11.17 -14.83
N HIS A 434 -2.44 11.56 -14.17
CA HIS A 434 -1.34 10.70 -13.79
C HIS A 434 -1.59 10.11 -12.42
N ILE A 435 -1.50 8.79 -12.30
CA ILE A 435 -1.68 8.04 -11.06
C ILE A 435 -0.38 7.28 -10.78
N LEU A 436 0.33 7.68 -9.73
CA LEU A 436 1.59 7.04 -9.35
C LEU A 436 1.32 5.82 -8.47
N VAL A 437 1.31 4.66 -9.11
CA VAL A 437 0.87 3.38 -8.54
C VAL A 437 2.06 2.55 -8.14
N ASN A 438 2.10 2.09 -6.90
CA ASN A 438 3.03 1.04 -6.48
C ASN A 438 2.46 -0.32 -6.87
N ARG A 439 2.73 -0.75 -8.13
CA ARG A 439 2.17 -1.96 -8.73
C ARG A 439 2.86 -3.20 -8.22
N LEU A 440 2.08 -4.15 -7.67
CA LEU A 440 2.57 -5.50 -7.40
C LEU A 440 2.69 -6.26 -8.71
N ASN A 441 3.91 -6.73 -8.98
CA ASN A 441 4.20 -7.62 -10.08
C ASN A 441 4.07 -9.08 -9.63
N GLY A 442 3.94 -9.99 -10.57
CA GLY A 442 3.87 -11.40 -10.31
C GLY A 442 2.67 -12.07 -10.95
N ASP A 443 2.76 -13.37 -11.10
CA ASP A 443 1.64 -14.17 -11.55
C ASP A 443 0.59 -14.32 -10.43
N ARG A 444 -0.59 -14.82 -10.80
CA ARG A 444 -1.68 -15.08 -9.86
C ARG A 444 -1.21 -15.82 -8.60
N ARG A 445 -0.29 -16.76 -8.74
CA ARG A 445 0.20 -17.58 -7.64
C ARG A 445 1.06 -16.78 -6.66
N ALA A 446 1.95 -15.91 -7.17
CA ALA A 446 2.77 -15.03 -6.35
C ALA A 446 1.90 -14.03 -5.59
N LEU A 447 0.90 -13.43 -6.25
CA LEU A 447 -0.05 -12.51 -5.62
C LEU A 447 -0.88 -13.20 -4.52
N GLU A 448 -1.44 -14.39 -4.78
CA GLU A 448 -2.19 -15.15 -3.79
C GLU A 448 -1.31 -15.61 -2.60
N ALA A 449 -0.05 -15.98 -2.85
CA ALA A 449 0.88 -16.36 -1.80
C ALA A 449 1.24 -15.15 -0.91
N ASN A 450 1.56 -14.02 -1.49
CA ASN A 450 1.88 -12.80 -0.75
C ASN A 450 0.69 -12.29 0.09
N PHE A 451 -0.53 -12.39 -0.43
CA PHE A 451 -1.73 -11.98 0.30
C PHE A 451 -2.07 -12.90 1.48
N SER A 452 -1.74 -14.19 1.41
CA SER A 452 -2.17 -15.18 2.42
C SER A 452 -1.12 -15.54 3.46
N SER A 453 0.16 -15.22 3.25
CA SER A 453 1.24 -15.82 4.03
C SER A 453 2.35 -14.88 4.50
N MET A 454 2.06 -13.59 4.70
CA MET A 454 3.05 -12.60 5.16
C MET A 454 3.76 -12.95 6.48
N TYR A 455 3.34 -14.01 7.14
CA TYR A 455 3.93 -14.45 8.41
C TYR A 455 4.92 -15.61 8.26
N ASP A 456 4.65 -16.55 7.37
CA ASP A 456 5.38 -17.82 7.25
C ASP A 456 6.30 -17.86 6.04
N SER A 457 6.08 -17.01 5.07
CA SER A 457 6.90 -16.94 3.88
C SER A 457 7.73 -15.67 3.85
N VAL A 458 8.95 -15.84 3.43
CA VAL A 458 9.76 -14.83 2.79
C VAL A 458 8.91 -14.22 1.67
N TRP A 459 8.87 -12.91 1.56
CA TRP A 459 8.35 -12.26 0.37
C TRP A 459 8.92 -12.98 -0.84
N ASP A 460 8.04 -13.58 -1.65
CA ASP A 460 8.48 -14.20 -2.88
C ASP A 460 9.02 -13.09 -3.79
N PRO A 461 10.30 -13.07 -4.14
CA PRO A 461 10.85 -12.05 -5.04
C PRO A 461 10.15 -12.04 -6.41
N ALA A 462 9.37 -13.07 -6.77
CA ALA A 462 8.52 -13.05 -7.95
C ALA A 462 7.28 -12.14 -7.82
N GLY A 463 6.99 -11.60 -6.62
CA GLY A 463 5.84 -10.75 -6.35
C GLY A 463 6.22 -9.38 -5.78
N TYR A 464 7.24 -8.72 -6.30
CA TYR A 464 7.66 -7.41 -5.83
C TYR A 464 7.02 -6.25 -6.58
N ASN A 465 7.08 -5.09 -5.95
CA ASN A 465 6.43 -3.90 -6.39
C ASN A 465 7.33 -3.02 -7.26
N THR A 466 6.72 -2.34 -8.21
CA THR A 466 7.35 -1.33 -9.06
C THR A 466 6.49 -0.07 -9.03
N LEU A 467 7.10 1.09 -8.81
CA LEU A 467 6.40 2.36 -8.92
C LEU A 467 6.21 2.72 -10.38
N CYS A 468 4.95 2.82 -10.81
CA CYS A 468 4.53 3.06 -12.18
C CYS A 468 3.72 4.34 -12.29
N ASP A 469 3.77 4.97 -13.45
CA ASP A 469 2.94 6.11 -13.84
C ASP A 469 1.81 5.61 -14.77
N TYR A 470 0.58 5.63 -14.27
CA TYR A 470 -0.62 5.28 -15.01
C TYR A 470 -1.26 6.55 -15.54
N VAL A 471 -1.25 6.73 -16.85
CA VAL A 471 -1.75 7.94 -17.52
C VAL A 471 -3.12 7.68 -18.10
N VAL A 472 -4.12 8.41 -17.63
CA VAL A 472 -5.53 8.28 -18.05
C VAL A 472 -5.97 9.55 -18.73
N ASP A 473 -6.53 9.43 -19.93
CA ASP A 473 -7.20 10.52 -20.64
C ASP A 473 -8.54 10.80 -19.94
N LEU A 474 -8.70 11.98 -19.36
CA LEU A 474 -9.93 12.36 -18.63
C LEU A 474 -11.14 12.57 -19.54
N GLY A 475 -10.93 12.88 -20.82
CA GLY A 475 -12.01 13.04 -21.79
C GLY A 475 -12.63 11.72 -22.23
N THR A 476 -11.82 10.67 -22.35
CA THR A 476 -12.25 9.34 -22.83
C THR A 476 -12.25 8.28 -21.74
N GLY A 477 -11.48 8.48 -20.69
CA GLY A 477 -11.23 7.48 -19.63
C GLY A 477 -10.25 6.38 -20.03
N ALA A 478 -9.62 6.48 -21.21
CA ALA A 478 -8.68 5.49 -21.70
C ALA A 478 -7.36 5.53 -20.91
N LEU A 479 -6.83 4.34 -20.57
CA LEU A 479 -5.46 4.21 -20.06
C LEU A 479 -4.49 4.34 -21.24
N LEU A 480 -3.67 5.38 -21.23
CA LEU A 480 -2.70 5.66 -22.29
C LEU A 480 -1.33 5.04 -22.04
N SER A 481 -0.94 4.93 -20.76
CA SER A 481 0.36 4.39 -20.34
C SER A 481 0.29 3.80 -18.95
N SER A 482 1.17 2.83 -18.64
CA SER A 482 1.34 2.22 -17.31
C SER A 482 2.80 1.84 -17.07
N GLU A 483 3.72 2.69 -17.45
CA GLU A 483 5.16 2.43 -17.41
C GLU A 483 5.76 2.68 -16.03
N ALA A 484 6.91 2.05 -15.76
CA ALA A 484 7.68 2.32 -14.54
C ALA A 484 8.11 3.80 -14.49
N LEU A 485 7.93 4.44 -13.32
CA LEU A 485 8.30 5.85 -13.10
C LEU A 485 9.81 6.06 -13.29
N VAL A 486 10.61 5.12 -12.80
CA VAL A 486 12.05 4.99 -13.03
C VAL A 486 12.30 3.55 -13.49
N PRO A 487 13.19 3.30 -14.46
CA PRO A 487 13.47 1.94 -14.89
C PRO A 487 13.86 1.02 -13.72
N THR A 488 13.45 -0.24 -13.80
CA THR A 488 13.88 -1.25 -12.83
C THR A 488 15.30 -1.69 -13.13
N GLY A 489 16.12 -1.87 -12.09
CA GLY A 489 17.47 -2.37 -12.22
C GLY A 489 17.53 -3.89 -12.41
N ASP A 490 18.61 -4.39 -13.03
CA ASP A 490 18.82 -5.82 -13.24
C ASP A 490 18.93 -6.59 -11.90
N ALA A 491 19.43 -5.94 -10.84
CA ALA A 491 19.50 -6.52 -9.49
C ALA A 491 18.13 -6.86 -8.92
N ALA A 492 17.10 -6.10 -9.28
CA ALA A 492 15.72 -6.32 -8.85
C ALA A 492 15.17 -7.69 -9.27
N TRP A 493 15.74 -8.32 -10.29
CA TRP A 493 15.29 -9.59 -10.86
C TRP A 493 16.18 -10.78 -10.51
N GLY A 494 17.00 -10.66 -9.46
CA GLY A 494 17.97 -11.70 -9.09
C GLY A 494 19.14 -11.81 -10.07
N GLY A 495 19.31 -10.80 -10.94
CA GLY A 495 20.47 -10.63 -11.80
C GLY A 495 21.73 -10.28 -10.98
N LYS A 496 22.89 -10.30 -11.63
CA LYS A 496 24.16 -9.86 -11.02
C LYS A 496 24.40 -8.34 -11.19
N GLY A 497 23.33 -7.59 -11.47
CA GLY A 497 23.39 -6.14 -11.64
C GLY A 497 23.72 -5.42 -10.34
N ASP A 498 24.26 -4.22 -10.47
CA ASP A 498 24.54 -3.35 -9.33
C ASP A 498 23.24 -2.73 -8.79
N VAL A 499 23.15 -2.47 -7.49
CA VAL A 499 22.03 -1.76 -6.87
C VAL A 499 21.81 -0.35 -7.46
N ASP A 500 22.80 0.17 -8.16
CA ASP A 500 22.76 1.48 -8.81
C ASP A 500 22.06 1.48 -10.20
N ASP A 501 21.60 0.33 -10.71
CA ASP A 501 21.07 0.22 -12.08
C ASP A 501 19.61 0.65 -12.26
N GLY A 502 18.86 0.95 -11.19
CA GLY A 502 17.45 1.37 -11.27
C GLY A 502 16.68 1.11 -9.98
N GLN A 503 15.36 1.36 -10.00
CA GLN A 503 14.55 1.13 -8.80
C GLN A 503 14.58 -0.34 -8.38
N LEU A 504 14.80 -0.57 -7.08
CA LEU A 504 14.67 -1.89 -6.46
C LEU A 504 13.18 -2.22 -6.21
N PRO A 505 12.84 -3.49 -5.98
CA PRO A 505 11.55 -3.85 -5.40
C PRO A 505 11.27 -3.01 -4.17
N MET A 506 10.08 -2.42 -4.06
CA MET A 506 9.82 -1.37 -3.08
C MET A 506 8.44 -1.44 -2.47
N GLU A 507 8.25 -0.71 -1.38
CA GLU A 507 6.97 -0.36 -0.79
C GLU A 507 7.01 1.00 -0.08
N PHE A 508 5.83 1.46 0.34
CA PHE A 508 5.66 2.70 1.10
C PHE A 508 6.20 3.93 0.35
N PRO A 509 5.67 4.26 -0.83
CA PRO A 509 6.12 5.43 -1.58
C PRO A 509 5.67 6.72 -0.91
N VAL A 510 6.59 7.65 -0.68
CA VAL A 510 6.39 8.94 -0.04
C VAL A 510 6.93 10.05 -0.92
N THR A 511 6.15 11.11 -1.10
CA THR A 511 6.54 12.35 -1.77
C THR A 511 6.57 13.51 -0.77
N ALA A 512 7.31 14.56 -1.10
CA ALA A 512 7.24 15.79 -0.32
C ALA A 512 5.80 16.34 -0.28
N PRO A 513 5.34 16.97 0.83
CA PRO A 513 4.02 17.56 0.93
C PRO A 513 3.74 18.50 -0.22
N GLY A 514 3.68 19.19 -0.86
CA GLY A 514 3.44 20.02 -2.03
C GLY A 514 3.57 19.29 -3.37
N ALA A 515 4.34 18.19 -3.41
CA ALA A 515 4.51 17.39 -4.62
C ALA A 515 3.36 16.40 -4.85
N ARG A 516 2.43 16.25 -3.91
CA ARG A 516 1.33 15.25 -3.99
C ARG A 516 0.33 15.55 -5.12
N PHE A 517 0.21 16.80 -5.54
CA PHE A 517 -0.77 17.25 -6.54
C PHE A 517 -0.14 17.81 -7.82
N ARG A 518 1.16 17.61 -7.99
CA ARG A 518 1.90 17.93 -9.21
C ARG A 518 2.82 16.76 -9.54
N LYS A 519 3.45 16.80 -10.69
CA LYS A 519 4.47 15.82 -11.06
C LYS A 519 5.59 15.85 -10.02
N PRO A 520 5.77 14.80 -9.19
CA PRO A 520 6.87 14.78 -8.24
C PRO A 520 8.18 14.55 -8.98
N ARG A 521 9.21 15.25 -8.58
CA ARG A 521 10.57 14.93 -8.99
C ARG A 521 11.14 13.79 -8.17
N PHE A 522 10.93 13.81 -6.84
CA PHE A 522 11.49 12.82 -5.94
C PHE A 522 10.40 11.98 -5.27
N VAL A 523 10.65 10.66 -5.24
CA VAL A 523 9.84 9.71 -4.46
C VAL A 523 10.78 8.91 -3.57
N TYR A 524 10.44 8.82 -2.30
CA TYR A 524 11.19 8.03 -1.30
C TYR A 524 10.44 6.75 -1.00
N THR A 525 11.16 5.63 -0.86
CA THR A 525 10.52 4.31 -0.64
C THR A 525 11.38 3.44 0.26
N LEU A 526 10.81 2.39 0.81
CA LEU A 526 11.57 1.24 1.29
C LEU A 526 11.93 0.34 0.12
N GLY A 527 13.10 -0.30 0.18
CA GLY A 527 13.57 -1.18 -0.86
C GLY A 527 14.07 -2.53 -0.35
N PHE A 528 14.13 -3.50 -1.28
CA PHE A 528 14.70 -4.83 -1.06
C PHE A 528 15.98 -4.97 -1.89
N THR A 529 17.13 -5.11 -1.24
CA THR A 529 18.39 -5.44 -1.92
C THR A 529 18.66 -6.95 -1.93
N GLY A 530 17.85 -7.72 -1.21
CA GLY A 530 18.03 -9.16 -0.98
C GLY A 530 18.89 -9.50 0.24
N GLY A 531 19.49 -8.50 0.90
CA GLY A 531 20.27 -8.68 2.13
C GLY A 531 19.44 -8.82 3.40
N GLY A 532 18.17 -8.36 3.35
CA GLY A 532 17.25 -8.33 4.48
C GLY A 532 16.51 -9.64 4.78
N ALA A 533 16.92 -10.75 4.15
CA ALA A 533 16.32 -12.07 4.37
C ALA A 533 14.79 -12.07 4.21
N GLY A 534 14.29 -11.35 3.19
CA GLY A 534 12.87 -11.27 2.87
C GLY A 534 12.12 -10.13 3.55
N TYR A 535 12.83 -9.18 4.13
CA TYR A 535 12.27 -7.93 4.64
C TYR A 535 12.99 -6.72 4.05
N PHE A 536 12.42 -5.52 4.19
CA PHE A 536 13.03 -4.27 3.73
C PHE A 536 14.39 -4.06 4.39
N ASP A 537 15.39 -3.73 3.58
CA ASP A 537 16.78 -3.55 4.03
C ASP A 537 17.42 -2.28 3.47
N SER A 538 16.63 -1.41 2.87
CA SER A 538 17.13 -0.16 2.30
C SER A 538 16.06 0.94 2.25
N VAL A 539 16.53 2.19 2.15
CA VAL A 539 15.74 3.37 1.81
C VAL A 539 16.18 3.85 0.44
N GLN A 540 15.25 4.11 -0.47
CA GLN A 540 15.51 4.60 -1.81
C GLN A 540 15.02 6.04 -1.98
N LYS A 541 15.71 6.81 -2.82
CA LYS A 541 15.29 8.09 -3.40
C LYS A 541 15.27 7.95 -4.91
N LEU A 542 14.09 8.03 -5.51
CA LEU A 542 13.90 7.97 -6.96
C LEU A 542 13.81 9.39 -7.51
N ASP A 543 14.59 9.71 -8.56
CA ASP A 543 14.52 10.99 -9.30
C ASP A 543 13.77 10.78 -10.63
N ALA A 544 12.46 11.01 -10.62
CA ALA A 544 11.61 10.95 -11.81
C ALA A 544 11.94 12.07 -12.82
N GLY A 545 12.57 13.17 -12.38
CA GLY A 545 13.02 14.26 -13.26
C GLY A 545 14.22 13.88 -14.12
N ALA A 546 14.98 12.84 -13.76
CA ALA A 546 16.03 12.28 -14.60
C ALA A 546 15.49 11.54 -15.83
N CYS A 547 14.17 11.29 -15.89
CA CYS A 547 13.49 10.60 -16.96
C CYS A 547 12.77 11.59 -17.89
N LYS A 548 12.97 11.48 -19.20
CA LYS A 548 12.33 12.30 -20.21
C LYS A 548 11.64 11.42 -21.25
N TRP A 549 10.48 11.86 -21.73
CA TRP A 549 9.83 11.23 -22.88
C TRP A 549 10.56 11.63 -24.17
N ARG A 550 10.93 10.65 -24.98
CA ARG A 550 11.46 10.84 -26.33
C ARG A 550 10.82 9.82 -27.25
N ASP A 551 10.16 10.30 -28.30
CA ASP A 551 9.55 9.47 -29.35
C ASP A 551 8.60 8.38 -28.80
N GLY A 552 7.77 8.75 -27.79
CA GLY A 552 6.84 7.83 -27.14
C GLY A 552 7.46 6.82 -26.15
N VAL A 553 8.78 6.91 -25.93
CA VAL A 553 9.50 6.05 -24.98
C VAL A 553 10.09 6.88 -23.85
N ARG A 554 9.94 6.40 -22.62
CA ARG A 554 10.55 7.03 -21.45
C ARG A 554 12.04 6.68 -21.38
N VAL A 555 12.89 7.69 -21.62
CA VAL A 555 14.34 7.57 -21.57
C VAL A 555 14.86 8.21 -20.30
N CYS A 556 15.46 7.43 -19.43
CA CYS A 556 16.09 7.92 -18.19
C CYS A 556 17.60 7.93 -18.32
N GLN A 557 18.24 8.97 -17.77
CA GLN A 557 19.67 8.95 -17.53
C GLN A 557 19.91 8.00 -16.35
N ARG A 558 20.45 6.80 -16.59
CA ARG A 558 20.61 5.75 -15.58
C ARG A 558 21.43 6.19 -14.36
N SER A 559 22.51 6.91 -14.57
CA SER A 559 23.32 7.45 -13.46
C SER A 559 22.63 8.65 -12.84
N GLY A 560 22.06 8.51 -11.66
CA GLY A 560 21.43 9.56 -10.88
C GLY A 560 19.88 9.49 -10.82
N ALA A 561 19.24 8.53 -11.53
CA ALA A 561 17.79 8.36 -11.45
C ALA A 561 17.32 7.78 -10.11
N HIS A 562 18.22 7.20 -9.31
CA HIS A 562 17.93 6.76 -7.95
C HIS A 562 19.18 6.71 -7.09
N LYS A 563 18.97 6.76 -5.78
CA LYS A 563 19.98 6.54 -4.75
C LYS A 563 19.45 5.53 -3.74
N THR A 564 20.33 4.73 -3.16
CA THR A 564 19.94 3.68 -2.22
C THR A 564 20.84 3.67 -1.00
N ARG A 565 20.23 3.92 0.18
CA ARG A 565 20.87 3.70 1.46
C ARG A 565 20.60 2.27 1.93
N VAL A 566 21.55 1.39 1.79
CA VAL A 566 21.47 0.00 2.27
C VAL A 566 21.76 -0.06 3.76
N MET A 567 20.91 -0.78 4.50
CA MET A 567 21.09 -0.96 5.94
C MET A 567 22.19 -1.99 6.26
N PRO A 568 22.88 -1.85 7.39
CA PRO A 568 23.79 -2.90 7.86
C PRO A 568 23.04 -4.22 8.06
N PRO A 569 23.69 -5.38 7.86
CA PRO A 569 23.06 -6.68 8.10
C PRO A 569 22.41 -6.79 9.49
N GLY A 570 21.17 -7.24 9.52
CA GLY A 570 20.36 -7.35 10.74
C GLY A 570 19.69 -6.05 11.19
N VAL A 571 19.72 -5.02 10.36
CA VAL A 571 19.06 -3.72 10.60
C VAL A 571 17.95 -3.52 9.57
N PHE A 572 16.78 -3.06 9.98
CA PHE A 572 15.57 -3.00 9.18
C PHE A 572 14.87 -1.66 9.33
N PRO A 573 14.70 -0.88 8.23
CA PRO A 573 14.03 0.40 8.26
C PRO A 573 12.51 0.23 8.23
N SER A 574 11.79 1.22 8.77
CA SER A 574 10.35 1.42 8.53
C SER A 574 10.13 2.44 7.41
N GLU A 575 8.87 2.59 6.98
CA GLU A 575 8.46 3.68 6.08
C GLU A 575 9.08 5.01 6.50
N VAL A 576 9.53 5.80 5.53
CA VAL A 576 10.07 7.14 5.77
C VAL A 576 8.96 8.18 5.85
N GLU A 577 9.14 9.20 6.68
CA GLU A 577 8.31 10.40 6.70
C GLU A 577 9.15 11.58 6.22
N PHE A 578 8.67 12.30 5.21
CA PHE A 578 9.32 13.49 4.71
C PHE A 578 8.84 14.72 5.49
N VAL A 579 9.77 15.44 6.10
CA VAL A 579 9.50 16.68 6.85
C VAL A 579 10.21 17.85 6.17
N PRO A 580 9.50 18.81 5.54
CA PRO A 580 10.12 19.98 4.92
C PRO A 580 10.97 20.77 5.92
N LYS A 581 12.11 21.37 5.53
CA LYS A 581 12.88 22.26 6.41
C LYS A 581 12.08 23.54 6.74
N LYS A 582 11.37 24.07 5.78
CA LYS A 582 10.44 25.20 5.98
C LYS A 582 9.02 24.68 6.20
N ALA A 583 8.24 25.32 7.06
CA ALA A 583 6.84 24.99 7.23
C ALA A 583 6.05 25.33 5.95
N GLY A 584 5.21 24.40 5.49
CA GLY A 584 4.39 24.55 4.28
C GLY A 584 4.78 23.60 3.15
N GLU A 585 4.34 23.93 1.95
CA GLU A 585 4.65 23.17 0.74
C GLU A 585 6.04 23.54 0.22
N VAL A 586 6.79 22.53 -0.23
CA VAL A 586 8.08 22.73 -0.91
C VAL A 586 7.86 23.14 -2.37
N SER A 587 8.70 24.05 -2.87
CA SER A 587 8.71 24.42 -4.29
C SER A 587 9.23 23.28 -5.17
N GLU A 588 9.02 23.38 -6.47
CA GLU A 588 9.57 22.40 -7.43
C GLU A 588 11.10 22.37 -7.42
N GLU A 589 11.72 23.50 -7.22
CA GLU A 589 13.17 23.67 -7.24
C GLU A 589 13.84 23.11 -5.97
N GLU A 590 13.10 23.10 -4.85
CA GLU A 590 13.56 22.70 -3.51
C GLU A 590 12.82 21.43 -3.03
N GLU A 591 12.32 20.56 -3.92
CA GLU A 591 11.44 19.45 -3.55
C GLU A 591 12.06 18.47 -2.56
N ASP A 592 13.37 18.32 -2.52
CA ASP A 592 14.11 17.51 -1.56
C ASP A 592 14.70 18.32 -0.38
N ASP A 593 14.34 19.62 -0.21
CA ASP A 593 14.76 20.41 0.94
C ASP A 593 13.97 20.04 2.20
N GLY A 594 14.32 18.91 2.77
CA GLY A 594 13.63 18.31 3.91
C GLY A 594 14.49 17.33 4.68
N TYR A 595 13.86 16.70 5.63
CA TYR A 595 14.41 15.61 6.43
C TYR A 595 13.61 14.34 6.18
N LEU A 596 14.29 13.18 6.19
CA LEU A 596 13.65 11.87 6.25
C LEU A 596 13.76 11.34 7.68
N LEU A 597 12.61 10.99 8.25
CA LEU A 597 12.48 10.40 9.57
C LEU A 597 11.97 8.96 9.42
N TYR A 598 12.64 7.98 10.01
CA TYR A 598 12.15 6.60 10.02
C TYR A 598 12.63 5.85 11.27
N LEU A 599 11.84 4.87 11.71
CA LEU A 599 12.28 3.92 12.72
C LEU A 599 13.19 2.87 12.08
N GLU A 600 14.21 2.49 12.82
CA GLU A 600 15.14 1.43 12.47
C GLU A 600 15.12 0.39 13.59
N TYR A 601 14.88 -0.87 13.25
CA TYR A 601 15.01 -1.99 14.16
C TYR A 601 16.36 -2.67 13.94
N ASP A 602 17.18 -2.76 14.99
CA ASP A 602 18.44 -3.48 15.01
C ASP A 602 18.27 -4.81 15.76
N SER A 603 18.21 -5.90 15.01
CA SER A 603 18.03 -7.25 15.55
C SER A 603 19.21 -7.74 16.38
N ARG A 604 20.40 -7.17 16.15
CA ARG A 604 21.65 -7.58 16.84
C ARG A 604 21.64 -7.19 18.31
N VAL A 605 20.90 -6.13 18.64
CA VAL A 605 20.74 -5.61 20.01
C VAL A 605 19.30 -5.59 20.47
N HIS A 606 18.37 -5.99 19.61
CA HIS A 606 16.92 -5.99 19.83
C HIS A 606 16.40 -4.64 20.33
N ARG A 607 16.75 -3.57 19.62
CA ARG A 607 16.36 -2.19 19.94
C ARG A 607 15.99 -1.43 18.69
N SER A 608 15.25 -0.34 18.87
CA SER A 608 14.94 0.56 17.77
C SER A 608 15.54 1.95 17.98
N SER A 609 15.71 2.66 16.88
CA SER A 609 16.12 4.06 16.85
C SER A 609 15.26 4.83 15.85
N LEU A 610 15.00 6.11 16.14
CA LEU A 610 14.49 7.04 15.14
C LEU A 610 15.69 7.71 14.47
N VAL A 611 15.82 7.53 13.17
CA VAL A 611 16.91 8.08 12.35
C VAL A 611 16.42 9.32 11.63
N ILE A 612 17.27 10.35 11.57
CA ILE A 612 17.02 11.61 10.87
C ILE A 612 18.11 11.80 9.83
N LEU A 613 17.71 11.86 8.54
CA LEU A 613 18.57 12.11 7.40
C LEU A 613 18.24 13.44 6.73
N ASP A 614 19.19 13.98 5.96
CA ASP A 614 18.89 15.00 4.95
C ASP A 614 18.26 14.31 3.73
N ALA A 615 17.07 14.77 3.31
CA ALA A 615 16.36 14.18 2.19
C ALA A 615 17.06 14.42 0.84
N ALA A 616 17.91 15.45 0.74
CA ALA A 616 18.74 15.69 -0.44
C ALA A 616 19.88 14.66 -0.57
N ASP A 617 20.38 14.15 0.57
CA ASP A 617 21.53 13.21 0.60
C ASP A 617 21.27 12.01 1.54
N ILE A 618 20.46 11.06 1.07
CA ILE A 618 20.08 9.88 1.86
C ILE A 618 21.25 8.90 2.10
N GLU A 619 22.30 8.96 1.29
CA GLU A 619 23.50 8.12 1.42
C GLU A 619 24.53 8.74 2.38
N GLY A 620 24.35 10.02 2.69
CA GLY A 620 25.20 10.78 3.58
C GLY A 620 25.14 10.34 5.04
N LYS A 621 25.84 11.11 5.88
CA LYS A 621 25.86 10.86 7.32
C LYS A 621 24.48 11.19 7.95
N GLU A 622 24.06 10.36 8.90
CA GLU A 622 22.92 10.68 9.74
C GLU A 622 23.11 12.00 10.48
N LEU A 623 22.08 12.82 10.50
CA LEU A 623 22.07 14.08 11.25
C LEU A 623 21.91 13.80 12.74
N ALA A 624 20.96 12.93 13.07
CA ALA A 624 20.75 12.48 14.44
C ALA A 624 20.14 11.06 14.47
N ARG A 625 20.36 10.39 15.59
CA ARG A 625 19.79 9.08 15.94
C ARG A 625 19.25 9.15 17.37
N VAL A 626 17.94 9.00 17.50
CA VAL A 626 17.24 8.96 18.80
C VAL A 626 17.11 7.50 19.20
N LYS A 627 17.78 7.09 20.28
CA LYS A 627 17.92 5.68 20.68
C LYS A 627 16.86 5.32 21.73
N MET A 628 15.97 4.38 21.41
CA MET A 628 15.05 3.83 22.37
C MET A 628 15.73 2.78 23.26
N PRO A 629 15.44 2.72 24.57
CA PRO A 629 15.94 1.67 25.44
C PRO A 629 15.23 0.31 25.23
N TYR A 630 14.29 0.24 24.28
CA TYR A 630 13.50 -0.93 23.92
C TYR A 630 13.40 -1.03 22.39
N HIS A 631 12.92 -2.17 21.87
CA HIS A 631 12.52 -2.25 20.47
C HIS A 631 11.12 -1.70 20.28
N VAL A 632 10.85 -1.08 19.15
CA VAL A 632 9.51 -0.75 18.67
C VAL A 632 9.17 -1.81 17.62
N PRO A 633 8.06 -2.54 17.73
CA PRO A 633 7.64 -3.49 16.72
C PRO A 633 7.56 -2.85 15.33
N HIS A 634 7.77 -3.65 14.28
CA HIS A 634 7.66 -3.16 12.92
C HIS A 634 6.32 -2.46 12.71
N THR A 635 6.38 -1.22 12.23
CA THR A 635 5.23 -0.36 12.01
C THR A 635 4.84 -0.32 10.54
N PHE A 636 3.59 0.05 10.25
CA PHE A 636 3.13 0.30 8.90
C PHE A 636 3.34 1.77 8.54
N HIS A 637 2.47 2.67 9.01
CA HIS A 637 2.47 4.06 8.58
C HIS A 637 2.78 5.04 9.70
N GLY A 638 3.18 6.24 9.31
CA GLY A 638 3.50 7.31 10.22
C GLY A 638 2.96 8.67 9.80
N THR A 639 3.21 9.65 10.65
CA THR A 639 2.98 11.06 10.36
C THR A 639 3.85 11.92 11.27
N PHE A 640 4.19 13.12 10.79
CA PHE A 640 4.87 14.13 11.60
C PHE A 640 3.96 15.34 11.79
N LYS A 641 3.86 15.81 13.02
CA LYS A 641 3.19 17.07 13.37
C LYS A 641 4.22 18.07 13.86
N ARG A 642 4.42 19.13 13.10
CA ARG A 642 5.36 20.19 13.46
C ARG A 642 4.88 20.94 14.70
N ALA A 643 5.81 21.38 15.55
CA ALA A 643 5.51 22.23 16.69
C ALA A 643 4.88 23.54 16.23
N GLY A 644 3.80 23.96 16.90
CA GLY A 644 3.07 25.18 16.54
C GLY A 644 2.09 25.05 15.37
N GLU A 645 2.05 23.94 14.66
CA GLU A 645 0.96 23.66 13.73
C GLU A 645 -0.31 23.41 14.53
N GLY A 646 -1.19 24.43 14.52
CA GLY A 646 -2.51 24.33 15.13
C GLY A 646 -3.32 23.22 14.51
N ALA A 647 -4.32 22.75 15.23
CA ALA A 647 -5.38 21.91 14.69
C ALA A 647 -6.17 22.70 13.62
N ARG A 648 -5.65 22.76 12.39
CA ARG A 648 -6.40 23.25 11.23
C ARG A 648 -7.15 22.09 10.57
#